data_ad02a9d9714fb339856406e5ffd0039a
#
_entry.id   ad02a9d9714fb339856406e5ffd0039a
#
_cell.length_a   1.000
_cell.length_b   1.000
_cell.length_c   1.000
_cell.angle_alpha   90.00
_cell.angle_beta   90.00
_cell.angle_gamma   90.00
#
_symmetry.space_group_name_H-M   'P 1'
#
loop_
_entity.id
_entity.type
_entity.pdbx_description
1 polymer ?
#
loop_
_entity_poly.entity_id
_entity_poly.type
_entity_poly.pdbx_seq_one_letter_code
_entity_poly.pdbx_strand_id
1 'polypeptide(L)'
;HTAYRRQRQMCIRDRKYSIEECKERDATYAAPLRVKVRLRVGDAKEMSDHEIFMGDLPLMTETGTFVINGAERVIVSQLVRSPGIYYDITHDKVGKKLYACTVIPNRGAWLEYETDSNDVFYVRVDRTRKVPVTVLIRALGLGTDQEIIDLFGEEPKIMESLNKDPAKSYAEGVVELYKKIRPDEPSVVENAESLINAMFFDARRYDLAKVGRYKFNKKLALKARIAGHVLAEDAIDPSTGEVIAEAGTTVSEELADTIQDAAVPYVMIQTEERNVKVLSNMMVNIANYVDFDPAELGIVERVYYPVLEGLLEEYGDDTEKLKAAIERDMSDLVPKHITKEDIFASINYNIHLEYGIGNDDDIDHLGNRRIRAVGELLQNQYRIGLSRLERVVRERMTTQDAESITPQSLINIKPVTAAVKEFFGSSQLSQFMDQNNPLSELTHKRRLSALGPGGLSRDRAGFEVRDVHYTHYGRMCPIETPEGPNIGLINSLATYARINEYGFVEAPYRKLDKTDPSNPVVTDEVVYLTADEEDRYRVVQANEPIDENGHFVKNNVSGRFRADTTEFPKSKVDLMDVSPKMVFSVATSMIPFLQNDDANRALMGSNMQRQAVPLMMTESAVVGTGMEAKAAVDSGVCVVAKRDGVVEYSNSTEVCVRADEDGTKDVYHIIKFARSNQGNCMNQRPIVFKGDHVKAGEVIADGPSTSGGEIALGKNPLIGFMTWEGYNYEDAVLLSERLVQDDVYT
;
A
#
# COMPACT_ATOMS: atom_id res chain seq x y z
N HIS A 1 -18.49 3.43 11.02
CA HIS A 1 -18.66 4.59 10.12
C HIS A 1 -19.41 5.76 10.75
N THR A 2 -20.44 5.53 11.55
CA THR A 2 -21.21 6.59 12.23
C THR A 2 -20.45 7.24 13.39
N ALA A 3 -19.69 6.47 14.16
CA ALA A 3 -18.84 6.99 15.24
C ALA A 3 -17.69 7.84 14.67
N TYR A 4 -17.08 7.42 13.57
CA TYR A 4 -16.02 8.16 12.89
C TYR A 4 -16.51 9.49 12.28
N ARG A 5 -17.72 9.52 11.70
CA ARG A 5 -18.34 10.77 11.22
C ARG A 5 -18.68 11.74 12.36
N ARG A 6 -19.16 11.25 13.51
CA ARG A 6 -19.43 12.10 14.68
C ARG A 6 -18.15 12.66 15.29
N GLN A 7 -17.09 11.86 15.34
CA GLN A 7 -15.77 12.28 15.81
C GLN A 7 -15.16 13.35 14.90
N ARG A 8 -15.27 13.18 13.57
CA ARG A 8 -14.82 14.17 12.59
C ARG A 8 -15.57 15.48 12.67
N GLN A 9 -16.87 15.46 12.93
CA GLN A 9 -17.66 16.68 13.15
C GLN A 9 -17.32 17.39 14.47
N MET A 10 -16.99 16.67 15.54
CA MET A 10 -16.50 17.26 16.78
C MET A 10 -15.15 17.94 16.61
N CYS A 11 -14.20 17.30 15.92
CA CYS A 11 -12.88 17.88 15.64
C CYS A 11 -12.94 19.19 14.83
N ILE A 12 -13.90 19.34 13.92
CA ILE A 12 -14.08 20.57 13.12
C ILE A 12 -14.60 21.72 13.97
N ARG A 13 -15.41 21.47 15.00
CA ARG A 13 -15.98 22.51 15.86
C ARG A 13 -14.99 23.06 16.90
N ASP A 14 -14.02 22.26 17.32
CA ASP A 14 -13.11 22.59 18.41
C ASP A 14 -11.73 23.09 17.95
N ARG A 15 -11.53 23.30 16.63
CA ARG A 15 -10.26 23.88 16.13
C ARG A 15 -10.07 25.29 16.68
N LYS A 16 -8.86 25.58 17.12
CA LYS A 16 -8.53 26.83 17.78
C LYS A 16 -8.40 28.01 16.80
N TYR A 17 -7.81 27.75 15.62
CA TYR A 17 -7.51 28.75 14.61
C TYR A 17 -7.86 28.23 13.21
N SER A 18 -8.14 29.16 12.28
CA SER A 18 -8.23 28.86 10.85
C SER A 18 -6.84 28.54 10.25
N ILE A 19 -6.82 28.04 8.99
CA ILE A 19 -5.57 27.74 8.29
C ILE A 19 -4.72 29.01 8.12
N GLU A 20 -5.34 30.10 7.72
CA GLU A 20 -4.70 31.40 7.52
C GLU A 20 -4.14 31.97 8.83
N GLU A 21 -4.93 31.92 9.89
CA GLU A 21 -4.46 32.34 11.23
C GLU A 21 -3.31 31.48 11.74
N CYS A 22 -3.29 30.18 11.44
CA CYS A 22 -2.17 29.32 11.79
C CYS A 22 -0.89 29.69 11.07
N LYS A 23 -0.98 30.08 9.79
CA LYS A 23 0.17 30.56 9.01
C LYS A 23 0.70 31.90 9.51
N GLU A 24 -0.18 32.83 9.86
CA GLU A 24 0.19 34.14 10.41
C GLU A 24 0.81 34.07 11.80
N ARG A 25 0.36 33.15 12.64
CA ARG A 25 0.78 32.99 14.03
C ARG A 25 1.87 31.95 14.25
N ASP A 26 2.41 31.38 13.19
CA ASP A 26 3.35 30.25 13.28
C ASP A 26 2.82 29.09 14.14
N ALA A 27 1.52 28.83 14.05
CA ALA A 27 0.84 27.79 14.81
C ALA A 27 0.59 26.54 13.95
N THR A 28 0.26 25.43 14.61
CA THR A 28 -0.11 24.18 13.97
C THR A 28 -1.62 24.11 13.80
N TYR A 29 -2.11 23.80 12.60
CA TYR A 29 -3.52 23.53 12.34
C TYR A 29 -3.90 22.16 12.90
N ALA A 30 -4.52 22.16 14.09
CA ALA A 30 -4.80 20.96 14.84
C ALA A 30 -6.14 21.05 15.56
N ALA A 31 -6.66 19.90 15.99
CA ALA A 31 -7.80 19.78 16.86
C ALA A 31 -7.44 18.98 18.12
N PRO A 32 -8.02 19.32 19.29
CA PRO A 32 -7.79 18.59 20.51
C PRO A 32 -8.41 17.19 20.44
N LEU A 33 -7.61 16.18 20.79
CA LEU A 33 -8.07 14.81 20.95
C LEU A 33 -8.44 14.58 22.41
N ARG A 34 -9.70 14.23 22.67
CA ARG A 34 -10.23 13.90 23.99
C ARG A 34 -10.71 12.46 23.99
N VAL A 35 -10.38 11.73 25.05
CA VAL A 35 -10.71 10.32 25.21
C VAL A 35 -11.47 10.11 26.51
N LYS A 36 -12.59 9.42 26.46
CA LYS A 36 -13.31 8.97 27.66
C LYS A 36 -12.62 7.73 28.21
N VAL A 37 -12.21 7.81 29.45
CA VAL A 37 -11.50 6.75 30.17
C VAL A 37 -12.35 6.34 31.36
N ARG A 38 -12.48 5.04 31.55
CA ARG A 38 -13.19 4.44 32.68
C ARG A 38 -12.17 3.82 33.63
N LEU A 39 -12.21 4.27 34.90
CA LEU A 39 -11.35 3.73 35.93
C LEU A 39 -12.19 2.82 36.86
N ARG A 40 -11.69 1.60 37.10
CA ARG A 40 -12.19 0.66 38.09
C ARG A 40 -11.12 0.49 39.19
N VAL A 41 -11.46 0.78 40.41
CA VAL A 41 -10.56 0.61 41.59
C VAL A 41 -11.06 -0.58 42.40
N GLY A 42 -10.26 -1.64 42.50
CA GLY A 42 -10.58 -2.84 43.24
C GLY A 42 -11.91 -3.50 42.83
N ASP A 43 -12.67 -4.02 43.78
CA ASP A 43 -14.00 -4.62 43.59
C ASP A 43 -15.16 -3.63 43.65
N ALA A 44 -14.87 -2.35 43.66
CA ALA A 44 -15.91 -1.33 43.71
C ALA A 44 -16.83 -1.41 42.51
N LYS A 45 -18.14 -1.38 42.72
CA LYS A 45 -19.17 -1.36 41.68
C LYS A 45 -19.27 -0.01 40.95
N GLU A 46 -18.72 1.05 41.54
CA GLU A 46 -18.77 2.37 40.93
C GLU A 46 -17.61 2.53 39.95
N MET A 47 -17.97 2.70 38.68
CA MET A 47 -17.06 3.08 37.61
C MET A 47 -17.22 4.57 37.35
N SER A 48 -16.13 5.32 37.39
CA SER A 48 -16.10 6.73 37.07
C SER A 48 -15.63 6.96 35.63
N ASP A 49 -16.42 7.63 34.83
CA ASP A 49 -16.05 8.04 33.49
C ASP A 49 -15.41 9.42 33.52
N HIS A 50 -14.19 9.54 33.02
CA HIS A 50 -13.45 10.79 32.92
C HIS A 50 -13.08 11.09 31.47
N GLU A 51 -13.19 12.36 31.09
CA GLU A 51 -12.70 12.82 29.80
C GLU A 51 -11.28 13.38 29.95
N ILE A 52 -10.33 12.82 29.20
CA ILE A 52 -8.92 13.18 29.26
C ILE A 52 -8.48 13.76 27.92
N PHE A 53 -7.79 14.89 27.98
CA PHE A 53 -7.12 15.48 26.85
C PHE A 53 -5.86 14.69 26.49
N MET A 54 -5.77 14.18 25.26
CA MET A 54 -4.66 13.36 24.77
C MET A 54 -3.64 14.11 23.90
N GLY A 55 -3.82 15.41 23.75
CA GLY A 55 -2.99 16.27 22.92
C GLY A 55 -3.70 16.78 21.67
N ASP A 56 -3.03 17.66 20.96
CA ASP A 56 -3.53 18.19 19.70
C ASP A 56 -3.11 17.30 18.54
N LEU A 57 -4.07 16.89 17.71
CA LEU A 57 -3.84 16.10 16.50
C LEU A 57 -3.83 17.04 15.30
N PRO A 58 -2.72 17.15 14.55
CA PRO A 58 -2.68 17.91 13.31
C PRO A 58 -3.73 17.42 12.32
N LEU A 59 -4.44 18.36 11.70
CA LEU A 59 -5.49 18.08 10.72
C LEU A 59 -4.96 18.28 9.31
N MET A 60 -5.40 17.43 8.39
CA MET A 60 -5.17 17.61 6.97
C MET A 60 -6.08 18.71 6.43
N THR A 61 -5.52 19.61 5.63
CA THR A 61 -6.28 20.63 4.91
C THR A 61 -7.09 20.02 3.76
N GLU A 62 -8.00 20.77 3.17
CA GLU A 62 -8.77 20.31 2.01
C GLU A 62 -7.90 19.99 0.79
N THR A 63 -6.70 20.61 0.70
CA THR A 63 -5.72 20.40 -0.37
C THR A 63 -4.74 19.26 -0.09
N GLY A 64 -4.89 18.51 1.02
CA GLY A 64 -4.05 17.37 1.34
C GLY A 64 -2.71 17.70 2.00
N THR A 65 -2.58 18.91 2.55
CA THR A 65 -1.38 19.37 3.27
C THR A 65 -1.60 19.44 4.78
N PHE A 66 -0.52 19.61 5.53
CA PHE A 66 -0.54 19.90 6.97
C PHE A 66 0.14 21.22 7.23
N VAL A 67 -0.43 22.04 8.10
CA VAL A 67 0.19 23.28 8.56
C VAL A 67 0.84 23.03 9.90
N ILE A 68 2.15 22.96 9.92
CA ILE A 68 2.96 22.69 11.11
C ILE A 68 3.85 23.91 11.38
N ASN A 69 3.66 24.53 12.54
CA ASN A 69 4.38 25.76 12.93
C ASN A 69 4.32 26.86 11.84
N GLY A 70 3.15 27.03 11.24
CA GLY A 70 2.89 28.03 10.20
C GLY A 70 3.35 27.66 8.78
N ALA A 71 4.06 26.56 8.60
CA ALA A 71 4.54 26.09 7.29
C ALA A 71 3.68 24.94 6.76
N GLU A 72 3.31 25.00 5.50
CA GLU A 72 2.65 23.87 4.82
C GLU A 72 3.64 22.75 4.55
N ARG A 73 3.27 21.55 4.96
CA ARG A 73 4.04 20.32 4.74
C ARG A 73 3.23 19.26 4.05
N VAL A 74 3.90 18.43 3.29
CA VAL A 74 3.33 17.24 2.63
C VAL A 74 3.98 16.01 3.22
N ILE A 75 3.16 15.04 3.59
CA ILE A 75 3.62 13.72 3.99
C ILE A 75 3.68 12.86 2.73
N VAL A 76 4.90 12.55 2.28
CA VAL A 76 5.13 11.75 1.09
C VAL A 76 4.81 10.30 1.37
N SER A 77 4.07 9.65 0.47
CA SER A 77 3.76 8.22 0.56
C SER A 77 5.04 7.39 0.40
N GLN A 78 5.16 6.34 1.18
CA GLN A 78 6.34 5.47 1.18
C GLN A 78 6.06 4.17 0.44
N LEU A 79 6.96 3.78 -0.45
CA LEU A 79 6.95 2.50 -1.14
C LEU A 79 7.80 1.50 -0.37
N VAL A 80 7.18 0.44 0.14
CA VAL A 80 7.84 -0.58 0.98
C VAL A 80 7.52 -1.97 0.48
N ARG A 81 8.36 -2.94 0.86
CA ARG A 81 8.05 -4.35 0.66
C ARG A 81 6.82 -4.71 1.49
N SER A 82 5.84 -5.36 0.86
CA SER A 82 4.64 -5.85 1.55
C SER A 82 5.00 -6.91 2.60
N PRO A 83 4.34 -6.96 3.76
CA PRO A 83 4.37 -8.13 4.60
C PRO A 83 3.92 -9.36 3.79
N GLY A 84 4.59 -10.48 3.96
CA GLY A 84 4.30 -11.69 3.19
C GLY A 84 5.41 -12.72 3.28
N ILE A 85 5.30 -13.73 2.44
CA ILE A 85 6.29 -14.80 2.31
C ILE A 85 6.93 -14.68 0.93
N TYR A 86 8.25 -14.64 0.89
CA TYR A 86 9.04 -14.47 -0.33
C TYR A 86 10.01 -15.61 -0.50
N TYR A 87 9.92 -16.29 -1.63
CA TYR A 87 10.78 -17.39 -2.01
C TYR A 87 11.80 -16.93 -3.04
N ASP A 88 13.03 -17.38 -2.89
CA ASP A 88 14.15 -17.06 -3.76
C ASP A 88 14.92 -18.32 -4.12
N ILE A 89 15.41 -18.39 -5.36
CA ILE A 89 16.21 -19.49 -5.87
C ILE A 89 17.59 -18.94 -6.23
N THR A 90 18.60 -19.32 -5.45
CA THR A 90 19.99 -18.97 -5.70
C THR A 90 20.77 -20.16 -6.23
N HIS A 91 21.96 -19.92 -6.78
CA HIS A 91 22.83 -20.97 -7.27
C HIS A 91 24.14 -20.96 -6.46
N ASP A 92 24.59 -22.13 -6.05
CA ASP A 92 25.89 -22.31 -5.45
C ASP A 92 26.99 -22.16 -6.50
N LYS A 93 28.25 -22.07 -6.05
CA LYS A 93 29.45 -21.99 -6.91
C LYS A 93 29.57 -23.15 -7.90
N VAL A 94 28.96 -24.27 -7.59
CA VAL A 94 28.92 -25.50 -8.43
C VAL A 94 27.70 -25.52 -9.38
N GLY A 95 26.81 -24.55 -9.26
CA GLY A 95 25.56 -24.47 -10.07
C GLY A 95 24.36 -25.21 -9.47
N LYS A 96 24.47 -25.77 -8.26
CA LYS A 96 23.32 -26.37 -7.56
C LYS A 96 22.33 -25.30 -7.12
N LYS A 97 21.04 -25.53 -7.36
CA LYS A 97 19.97 -24.65 -6.90
C LYS A 97 19.83 -24.72 -5.38
N LEU A 98 19.82 -23.58 -4.74
CA LEU A 98 19.58 -23.41 -3.32
C LEU A 98 18.27 -22.61 -3.14
N TYR A 99 17.42 -23.08 -2.26
CA TYR A 99 16.10 -22.50 -2.03
C TYR A 99 16.10 -21.74 -0.72
N ALA A 100 15.69 -20.51 -0.77
CA ALA A 100 15.57 -19.62 0.38
C ALA A 100 14.14 -19.08 0.49
N CYS A 101 13.75 -18.70 1.70
CA CYS A 101 12.49 -18.06 1.95
C CYS A 101 12.64 -17.04 3.07
N THR A 102 11.97 -15.91 2.93
CA THR A 102 11.88 -14.89 3.99
C THR A 102 10.42 -14.62 4.32
N VAL A 103 10.06 -14.83 5.58
CA VAL A 103 8.74 -14.51 6.12
C VAL A 103 8.83 -13.15 6.80
N ILE A 104 8.13 -12.16 6.25
CA ILE A 104 8.18 -10.77 6.70
C ILE A 104 6.81 -10.38 7.27
N PRO A 105 6.71 -10.11 8.59
CA PRO A 105 5.52 -9.51 9.18
C PRO A 105 5.51 -7.99 8.97
N ASN A 106 4.37 -7.37 9.19
CA ASN A 106 4.28 -5.91 9.30
C ASN A 106 5.01 -5.39 10.56
N ARG A 107 4.93 -6.18 11.64
CA ARG A 107 5.65 -5.97 12.90
C ARG A 107 5.91 -7.31 13.57
N GLY A 108 7.15 -7.58 13.95
CA GLY A 108 7.54 -8.83 14.60
C GLY A 108 8.86 -9.38 14.10
N ALA A 109 9.20 -10.57 14.56
CA ALA A 109 10.42 -11.28 14.19
C ALA A 109 10.32 -11.87 12.78
N TRP A 110 11.40 -11.74 12.01
CA TRP A 110 11.51 -12.36 10.70
C TRP A 110 11.89 -13.84 10.84
N LEU A 111 11.36 -14.67 9.93
CA LEU A 111 11.83 -16.04 9.72
C LEU A 111 12.52 -16.10 8.37
N GLU A 112 13.76 -16.56 8.37
CA GLU A 112 14.55 -16.74 7.15
C GLU A 112 14.90 -18.21 7.03
N TYR A 113 14.47 -18.86 5.95
CA TYR A 113 14.80 -20.24 5.63
C TYR A 113 15.89 -20.27 4.57
N GLU A 114 16.84 -21.19 4.74
CA GLU A 114 17.88 -21.43 3.73
C GLU A 114 18.20 -22.93 3.61
N THR A 115 18.42 -23.40 2.39
CA THR A 115 18.98 -24.74 2.13
C THR A 115 20.48 -24.64 1.93
N ASP A 116 21.20 -25.59 2.50
CA ASP A 116 22.65 -25.75 2.33
C ASP A 116 22.95 -26.64 1.10
N SER A 117 24.18 -26.60 0.61
CA SER A 117 24.69 -27.50 -0.44
C SER A 117 24.57 -28.99 -0.08
N ASN A 118 24.52 -29.34 1.18
CA ASN A 118 24.28 -30.68 1.72
C ASN A 118 22.81 -31.05 1.92
N ASP A 119 21.87 -30.30 1.36
CA ASP A 119 20.42 -30.47 1.49
C ASP A 119 19.87 -30.36 2.92
N VAL A 120 20.63 -29.73 3.82
CA VAL A 120 20.16 -29.41 5.16
C VAL A 120 19.37 -28.11 5.12
N PHE A 121 18.18 -28.15 5.70
CA PHE A 121 17.26 -27.03 5.76
C PHE A 121 17.42 -26.28 7.09
N TYR A 122 17.82 -25.02 7.03
CA TYR A 122 18.09 -24.18 8.19
C TYR A 122 17.06 -23.07 8.31
N VAL A 123 16.84 -22.60 9.54
CA VAL A 123 16.05 -21.42 9.86
C VAL A 123 16.85 -20.44 10.71
N ARG A 124 16.67 -19.16 10.47
CA ARG A 124 17.10 -18.06 11.33
C ARG A 124 15.85 -17.33 11.85
N VAL A 125 15.86 -17.03 13.13
CA VAL A 125 14.82 -16.21 13.75
C VAL A 125 15.43 -14.86 14.08
N ASP A 126 14.91 -13.79 13.47
CA ASP A 126 15.30 -12.40 13.75
C ASP A 126 16.81 -12.14 13.74
N ARG A 127 17.48 -12.56 12.65
CA ARG A 127 18.94 -12.39 12.43
C ARG A 127 19.86 -13.14 13.39
N THR A 128 19.36 -14.11 14.12
CA THR A 128 20.16 -14.97 14.99
C THR A 128 20.98 -16.00 14.18
N ARG A 129 21.77 -16.80 14.86
CA ARG A 129 22.51 -17.91 14.21
C ARG A 129 21.51 -18.97 13.73
N LYS A 130 21.79 -19.55 12.56
CA LYS A 130 20.96 -20.58 11.96
C LYS A 130 20.91 -21.87 12.79
N VAL A 131 19.76 -22.51 12.80
CA VAL A 131 19.51 -23.83 13.37
C VAL A 131 18.82 -24.71 12.33
N PRO A 132 18.93 -26.05 12.40
CA PRO A 132 18.11 -26.94 11.58
C PRO A 132 16.61 -26.59 11.75
N VAL A 133 15.86 -26.60 10.66
CA VAL A 133 14.41 -26.26 10.71
C VAL A 133 13.62 -27.16 11.64
N THR A 134 14.07 -28.40 11.82
CA THR A 134 13.46 -29.38 12.73
C THR A 134 13.44 -28.93 14.18
N VAL A 135 14.43 -28.14 14.63
CA VAL A 135 14.41 -27.49 15.95
C VAL A 135 13.22 -26.55 16.11
N LEU A 136 12.93 -25.73 15.09
CA LEU A 136 11.75 -24.87 15.08
C LEU A 136 10.45 -25.69 15.07
N ILE A 137 10.39 -26.74 14.25
CA ILE A 137 9.22 -27.61 14.16
C ILE A 137 8.92 -28.28 15.51
N ARG A 138 9.97 -28.76 16.22
CA ARG A 138 9.81 -29.31 17.58
C ARG A 138 9.33 -28.26 18.56
N ALA A 139 9.88 -27.07 18.52
CA ALA A 139 9.47 -25.96 19.39
C ALA A 139 8.02 -25.49 19.15
N LEU A 140 7.44 -25.79 17.99
CA LEU A 140 6.05 -25.50 17.67
C LEU A 140 5.06 -26.60 18.06
N GLY A 141 5.54 -27.74 18.57
CA GLY A 141 4.70 -28.77 19.14
C GLY A 141 4.93 -30.19 18.65
N LEU A 142 5.70 -30.42 17.57
CA LEU A 142 6.02 -31.76 17.05
C LEU A 142 7.34 -32.25 17.68
N GLY A 143 7.23 -32.96 18.80
CA GLY A 143 8.40 -33.33 19.60
C GLY A 143 9.25 -34.44 19.04
N THR A 144 8.66 -35.43 18.39
CA THR A 144 9.33 -36.68 17.95
C THR A 144 9.69 -36.63 16.46
N ASP A 145 10.73 -37.38 16.07
CA ASP A 145 11.12 -37.53 14.67
C ASP A 145 9.97 -38.10 13.82
N GLN A 146 9.20 -39.04 14.39
CA GLN A 146 8.07 -39.67 13.70
C GLN A 146 6.95 -38.67 13.39
N GLU A 147 6.57 -37.84 14.36
CA GLU A 147 5.55 -36.80 14.14
C GLU A 147 5.93 -35.84 13.01
N ILE A 148 7.23 -35.47 12.91
CA ILE A 148 7.73 -34.61 11.84
C ILE A 148 7.64 -35.31 10.48
N ILE A 149 8.02 -36.59 10.42
CA ILE A 149 7.94 -37.42 9.20
C ILE A 149 6.48 -37.65 8.81
N ASP A 150 5.60 -37.89 9.76
CA ASP A 150 4.18 -38.06 9.48
C ASP A 150 3.52 -36.79 8.91
N LEU A 151 3.97 -35.61 9.34
CA LEU A 151 3.46 -34.33 8.83
C LEU A 151 4.01 -34.01 7.42
N PHE A 152 5.34 -34.03 7.24
CA PHE A 152 5.96 -33.59 6.00
C PHE A 152 6.17 -34.68 4.96
N GLY A 153 6.08 -35.94 5.36
CA GLY A 153 6.52 -37.08 4.55
C GLY A 153 8.04 -37.33 4.66
N GLU A 154 8.49 -38.39 4.02
CA GLU A 154 9.93 -38.76 3.96
C GLU A 154 10.69 -37.87 2.96
N GLU A 155 10.74 -36.57 3.22
CA GLU A 155 11.46 -35.61 2.37
C GLU A 155 12.96 -35.62 2.66
N PRO A 156 13.84 -35.72 1.63
CA PRO A 156 15.30 -35.78 1.82
C PRO A 156 15.85 -34.63 2.66
N LYS A 157 15.37 -33.42 2.42
CA LYS A 157 15.82 -32.22 3.17
C LYS A 157 15.41 -32.26 4.64
N ILE A 158 14.25 -32.80 4.95
CA ILE A 158 13.80 -33.01 6.34
C ILE A 158 14.61 -34.11 7.01
N MET A 159 14.87 -35.21 6.32
CA MET A 159 15.68 -36.33 6.84
C MET A 159 17.11 -35.89 7.15
N GLU A 160 17.76 -35.15 6.25
CA GLU A 160 19.10 -34.61 6.47
C GLU A 160 19.13 -33.57 7.62
N SER A 161 18.06 -32.79 7.76
CA SER A 161 17.92 -31.83 8.87
C SER A 161 17.73 -32.57 10.21
N LEU A 162 16.98 -33.66 10.26
CA LEU A 162 16.84 -34.53 11.45
C LEU A 162 18.17 -35.17 11.88
N ASN A 163 19.02 -35.53 10.92
CA ASN A 163 20.35 -36.07 11.20
C ASN A 163 21.28 -35.04 11.87
N LYS A 164 21.12 -33.78 11.56
CA LYS A 164 21.89 -32.66 12.14
C LYS A 164 21.25 -32.00 13.35
N ASP A 165 20.01 -32.38 13.69
CA ASP A 165 19.25 -31.82 14.80
C ASP A 165 19.85 -32.28 16.13
N PRO A 166 20.30 -31.37 17.00
CA PRO A 166 20.81 -31.71 18.33
C PRO A 166 19.68 -32.08 19.32
N ALA A 167 18.43 -31.68 19.03
CA ALA A 167 17.28 -31.95 19.89
C ALA A 167 16.55 -33.23 19.46
N LYS A 168 15.97 -33.94 20.42
CA LYS A 168 15.18 -35.16 20.18
C LYS A 168 13.79 -35.15 20.80
N SER A 169 13.47 -34.09 21.52
CA SER A 169 12.19 -33.88 22.18
C SER A 169 11.72 -32.45 22.06
N TYR A 170 10.44 -32.23 22.36
CA TYR A 170 9.86 -30.87 22.41
C TYR A 170 10.63 -29.94 23.33
N ALA A 171 10.90 -30.39 24.57
CA ALA A 171 11.62 -29.56 25.55
C ALA A 171 13.03 -29.18 25.12
N GLU A 172 13.75 -30.13 24.51
CA GLU A 172 15.09 -29.86 23.95
C GLU A 172 15.04 -28.90 22.76
N GLY A 173 14.06 -29.04 21.86
CA GLY A 173 13.84 -28.14 20.74
C GLY A 173 13.57 -26.70 21.17
N VAL A 174 12.68 -26.51 22.14
CA VAL A 174 12.36 -25.21 22.71
C VAL A 174 13.59 -24.55 23.36
N VAL A 175 14.36 -25.31 24.15
CA VAL A 175 15.57 -24.85 24.82
C VAL A 175 16.67 -24.50 23.81
N GLU A 176 16.86 -25.32 22.78
CA GLU A 176 17.89 -25.08 21.77
C GLU A 176 17.58 -23.81 20.94
N LEU A 177 16.32 -23.62 20.58
CA LEU A 177 15.88 -22.39 19.91
C LEU A 177 16.08 -21.14 20.79
N TYR A 178 15.74 -21.25 22.09
CA TYR A 178 15.93 -20.19 23.06
C TYR A 178 17.39 -19.76 23.20
N LYS A 179 18.32 -20.74 23.28
CA LYS A 179 19.76 -20.47 23.36
C LYS A 179 20.30 -19.67 22.15
N LYS A 180 19.67 -19.81 20.98
CA LYS A 180 20.05 -19.03 19.79
C LYS A 180 19.50 -17.62 19.82
N ILE A 181 18.30 -17.46 20.37
CA ILE A 181 17.65 -16.14 20.49
C ILE A 181 18.26 -15.31 21.62
N ARG A 182 18.54 -15.97 22.79
CA ARG A 182 19.12 -15.35 23.97
C ARG A 182 20.26 -16.19 24.55
N PRO A 183 21.45 -16.07 23.99
CA PRO A 183 22.58 -16.94 24.38
C PRO A 183 23.07 -16.72 25.83
N ASP A 184 22.84 -15.54 26.40
CA ASP A 184 23.37 -15.14 27.71
C ASP A 184 22.41 -15.40 28.89
N GLU A 185 21.21 -15.93 28.62
CA GLU A 185 20.21 -16.20 29.65
C GLU A 185 20.11 -17.70 29.98
N PRO A 186 19.78 -18.08 31.26
CA PRO A 186 19.53 -19.44 31.62
C PRO A 186 18.33 -20.02 30.84
N SER A 187 18.53 -21.14 30.18
CA SER A 187 17.52 -21.77 29.35
C SER A 187 16.60 -22.69 30.19
N VAL A 188 15.50 -22.15 30.69
CA VAL A 188 14.41 -22.90 31.33
C VAL A 188 13.28 -23.08 30.33
N VAL A 189 12.69 -24.26 30.28
CA VAL A 189 11.63 -24.63 29.28
C VAL A 189 10.46 -23.65 29.34
N GLU A 190 9.94 -23.35 30.52
CA GLU A 190 8.79 -22.44 30.71
C GLU A 190 9.05 -21.02 30.20
N ASN A 191 10.26 -20.49 30.46
CA ASN A 191 10.65 -19.18 29.96
C ASN A 191 10.82 -19.15 28.45
N ALA A 192 11.35 -20.24 27.91
CA ALA A 192 11.54 -20.40 26.47
C ALA A 192 10.21 -20.53 25.71
N GLU A 193 9.27 -21.30 26.23
CA GLU A 193 7.91 -21.40 25.70
C GLU A 193 7.20 -20.04 25.73
N SER A 194 7.26 -19.35 26.87
CA SER A 194 6.69 -18.02 27.01
C SER A 194 7.27 -17.01 26.02
N LEU A 195 8.59 -17.06 25.77
CA LEU A 195 9.24 -16.18 24.81
C LEU A 195 8.81 -16.50 23.37
N ILE A 196 8.82 -17.76 22.95
CA ILE A 196 8.46 -18.20 21.61
C ILE A 196 6.99 -17.87 21.32
N ASN A 197 6.08 -18.17 22.27
CA ASN A 197 4.68 -17.83 22.13
C ASN A 197 4.46 -16.32 22.02
N ALA A 198 5.13 -15.52 22.83
CA ALA A 198 5.04 -14.08 22.77
C ALA A 198 5.66 -13.49 21.48
N MET A 199 6.66 -14.15 20.90
CA MET A 199 7.33 -13.70 19.69
C MET A 199 6.50 -13.92 18.43
N PHE A 200 5.79 -15.04 18.31
CA PHE A 200 5.07 -15.42 17.09
C PHE A 200 3.54 -15.37 17.22
N PHE A 201 2.97 -15.68 18.38
CA PHE A 201 1.53 -15.88 18.55
C PHE A 201 0.84 -14.79 19.38
N ASP A 202 1.58 -13.81 19.90
CA ASP A 202 0.99 -12.65 20.56
C ASP A 202 0.71 -11.55 19.53
N ALA A 203 -0.56 -11.25 19.27
CA ALA A 203 -1.01 -10.20 18.35
C ALA A 203 -0.48 -8.79 18.70
N ARG A 204 -0.03 -8.58 19.94
CA ARG A 204 0.60 -7.31 20.36
C ARG A 204 2.02 -7.17 19.87
N ARG A 205 2.73 -8.28 19.68
CA ARG A 205 4.15 -8.31 19.27
C ARG A 205 4.35 -8.71 17.82
N TYR A 206 3.53 -9.62 17.33
CA TYR A 206 3.58 -10.09 15.94
C TYR A 206 2.28 -9.71 15.23
N ASP A 207 2.38 -8.91 14.19
CA ASP A 207 1.24 -8.39 13.44
C ASP A 207 1.53 -8.45 11.94
N LEU A 208 0.71 -9.20 11.22
CA LEU A 208 0.76 -9.29 9.76
C LEU A 208 0.03 -8.12 9.09
N ALA A 209 -0.83 -7.41 9.84
CA ALA A 209 -1.85 -6.52 9.31
C ALA A 209 -2.82 -7.24 8.34
N LYS A 210 -3.79 -6.52 7.80
CA LYS A 210 -4.74 -7.05 6.82
C LYS A 210 -4.04 -7.51 5.54
N VAL A 211 -3.08 -6.71 5.06
CA VAL A 211 -2.32 -7.00 3.85
C VAL A 211 -1.44 -8.24 3.99
N GLY A 212 -0.78 -8.41 5.13
CA GLY A 212 0.07 -9.58 5.39
C GLY A 212 -0.75 -10.87 5.40
N ARG A 213 -1.87 -10.89 6.11
CA ARG A 213 -2.79 -12.04 6.13
C ARG A 213 -3.31 -12.36 4.73
N TYR A 214 -3.70 -11.36 3.96
CA TYR A 214 -4.11 -11.55 2.56
C TYR A 214 -3.00 -12.18 1.70
N LYS A 215 -1.76 -11.71 1.81
CA LYS A 215 -0.61 -12.24 1.06
C LYS A 215 -0.25 -13.66 1.50
N PHE A 216 -0.30 -13.96 2.80
CA PHE A 216 -0.08 -15.31 3.32
C PHE A 216 -1.13 -16.29 2.78
N ASN A 217 -2.39 -15.93 2.88
CA ASN A 217 -3.48 -16.78 2.41
C ASN A 217 -3.39 -17.01 0.89
N LYS A 218 -3.05 -15.98 0.11
CA LYS A 218 -2.88 -16.09 -1.33
C LYS A 218 -1.71 -17.01 -1.71
N LYS A 219 -0.57 -16.88 -1.03
CA LYS A 219 0.65 -17.65 -1.34
C LYS A 219 0.57 -19.09 -0.86
N LEU A 220 0.04 -19.33 0.33
CA LEU A 220 -0.06 -20.64 0.95
C LEU A 220 -1.35 -21.40 0.60
N ALA A 221 -2.27 -20.79 -0.15
CA ALA A 221 -3.47 -21.48 -0.61
C ALA A 221 -3.12 -22.73 -1.44
N LEU A 222 -3.91 -23.78 -1.29
CA LEU A 222 -3.75 -24.99 -2.09
C LEU A 222 -3.84 -24.68 -3.59
N LYS A 223 -4.74 -23.78 -4.00
CA LYS A 223 -4.85 -23.32 -5.39
C LYS A 223 -3.50 -22.89 -6.00
N ALA A 224 -2.68 -22.17 -5.25
CA ALA A 224 -1.38 -21.69 -5.74
C ALA A 224 -0.34 -22.81 -5.93
N ARG A 225 -0.61 -24.00 -5.37
CA ARG A 225 0.35 -25.11 -5.32
C ARG A 225 -0.13 -26.37 -6.04
N ILE A 226 -1.43 -26.67 -6.02
CA ILE A 226 -1.98 -27.91 -6.58
C ILE A 226 -2.68 -27.74 -7.93
N ALA A 227 -3.09 -26.52 -8.30
CA ALA A 227 -3.74 -26.28 -9.59
C ALA A 227 -2.83 -26.69 -10.75
N GLY A 228 -3.38 -27.47 -11.70
CA GLY A 228 -2.65 -28.01 -12.84
C GLY A 228 -1.87 -29.30 -12.58
N HIS A 229 -1.81 -29.78 -11.36
CA HIS A 229 -1.17 -31.05 -10.98
C HIS A 229 -2.21 -32.19 -10.88
N VAL A 230 -1.72 -33.43 -10.88
CA VAL A 230 -2.53 -34.64 -10.78
C VAL A 230 -2.52 -35.14 -9.34
N LEU A 231 -3.70 -35.49 -8.79
CA LEU A 231 -3.82 -36.10 -7.48
C LEU A 231 -3.23 -37.52 -7.46
N ALA A 232 -2.43 -37.81 -6.45
CA ALA A 232 -1.90 -39.16 -6.22
C ALA A 232 -2.83 -40.02 -5.38
N GLU A 233 -3.65 -39.40 -4.53
CA GLU A 233 -4.62 -40.06 -3.65
C GLU A 233 -5.95 -39.26 -3.69
N ASP A 234 -7.02 -39.90 -3.24
CA ASP A 234 -8.35 -39.27 -3.15
C ASP A 234 -8.32 -38.11 -2.14
N ALA A 235 -8.88 -36.97 -2.55
CA ALA A 235 -9.12 -35.87 -1.64
C ALA A 235 -10.47 -36.07 -0.95
N ILE A 236 -10.44 -36.25 0.37
CA ILE A 236 -11.61 -36.59 1.18
C ILE A 236 -11.93 -35.43 2.10
N ASP A 237 -13.20 -35.03 2.18
CA ASP A 237 -13.69 -34.06 3.14
C ASP A 237 -13.59 -34.63 4.57
N PRO A 238 -12.82 -34.03 5.47
CA PRO A 238 -12.63 -34.52 6.82
C PRO A 238 -13.92 -34.48 7.67
N SER A 239 -14.89 -33.65 7.33
CA SER A 239 -16.14 -33.47 8.09
C SER A 239 -17.22 -34.43 7.65
N THR A 240 -17.34 -34.73 6.37
CA THR A 240 -18.41 -35.59 5.80
C THR A 240 -17.91 -36.99 5.43
N GLY A 241 -16.61 -37.15 5.20
CA GLY A 241 -16.01 -38.38 4.69
C GLY A 241 -16.27 -38.62 3.19
N GLU A 242 -16.87 -37.68 2.49
CA GLU A 242 -17.12 -37.79 1.05
C GLU A 242 -15.83 -37.50 0.23
N VAL A 243 -15.70 -38.18 -0.91
CA VAL A 243 -14.59 -37.95 -1.84
C VAL A 243 -14.89 -36.71 -2.67
N ILE A 244 -14.09 -35.65 -2.52
CA ILE A 244 -14.18 -34.41 -3.29
C ILE A 244 -13.62 -34.65 -4.68
N ALA A 245 -12.48 -35.33 -4.78
CA ALA A 245 -11.83 -35.66 -6.03
C ALA A 245 -11.09 -37.00 -5.93
N GLU A 246 -11.20 -37.83 -6.97
CA GLU A 246 -10.54 -39.11 -7.05
C GLU A 246 -9.07 -39.01 -7.44
N ALA A 247 -8.26 -39.98 -7.07
CA ALA A 247 -6.88 -40.13 -7.49
C ALA A 247 -6.78 -40.15 -9.03
N GLY A 248 -5.74 -39.52 -9.57
CA GLY A 248 -5.55 -39.39 -11.02
C GLY A 248 -6.27 -38.20 -11.68
N THR A 249 -7.07 -37.45 -10.93
CA THR A 249 -7.75 -36.24 -11.44
C THR A 249 -6.77 -35.08 -11.53
N THR A 250 -6.78 -34.34 -12.66
CA THR A 250 -6.05 -33.08 -12.78
C THR A 250 -6.84 -31.98 -12.08
N VAL A 251 -6.20 -31.30 -11.13
CA VAL A 251 -6.85 -30.27 -10.30
C VAL A 251 -7.00 -28.97 -11.07
N SER A 252 -8.26 -28.54 -11.26
CA SER A 252 -8.56 -27.19 -11.75
C SER A 252 -8.44 -26.15 -10.62
N GLU A 253 -8.40 -24.86 -10.97
CA GLU A 253 -8.39 -23.79 -9.98
C GLU A 253 -9.62 -23.82 -9.06
N GLU A 254 -10.82 -24.12 -9.62
CA GLU A 254 -12.08 -24.21 -8.88
C GLU A 254 -12.10 -25.42 -7.93
N LEU A 255 -11.59 -26.56 -8.41
CA LEU A 255 -11.48 -27.76 -7.60
C LEU A 255 -10.50 -27.56 -6.43
N ALA A 256 -9.39 -26.86 -6.67
CA ALA A 256 -8.43 -26.50 -5.63
C ALA A 256 -9.05 -25.61 -4.55
N ASP A 257 -9.86 -24.62 -4.93
CA ASP A 257 -10.60 -23.80 -3.98
C ASP A 257 -11.63 -24.62 -3.19
N THR A 258 -12.32 -25.55 -3.82
CA THR A 258 -13.26 -26.47 -3.13
C THR A 258 -12.55 -27.34 -2.10
N ILE A 259 -11.38 -27.89 -2.44
CA ILE A 259 -10.56 -28.69 -1.52
C ILE A 259 -10.07 -27.83 -0.34
N GLN A 260 -9.61 -26.62 -0.62
CA GLN A 260 -9.17 -25.66 0.41
C GLN A 260 -10.30 -25.33 1.38
N ASP A 261 -11.48 -25.01 0.85
CA ASP A 261 -12.64 -24.56 1.64
C ASP A 261 -13.33 -25.73 2.37
N ALA A 262 -13.06 -26.99 2.01
CA ALA A 262 -13.47 -28.18 2.78
C ALA A 262 -12.54 -28.49 3.98
N ALA A 263 -11.56 -27.62 4.25
CA ALA A 263 -10.58 -27.78 5.34
C ALA A 263 -9.74 -29.07 5.27
N VAL A 264 -9.45 -29.55 4.07
CA VAL A 264 -8.58 -30.72 3.88
C VAL A 264 -7.17 -30.38 4.37
N PRO A 265 -6.59 -31.10 5.33
CA PRO A 265 -5.32 -30.74 5.96
C PRO A 265 -4.13 -30.91 5.02
N TYR A 266 -4.19 -31.86 4.10
CA TYR A 266 -3.15 -32.10 3.09
C TYR A 266 -3.70 -32.78 1.85
N VAL A 267 -2.97 -32.65 0.76
CA VAL A 267 -3.27 -33.27 -0.52
C VAL A 267 -2.01 -33.96 -1.05
N MET A 268 -2.13 -35.21 -1.53
CA MET A 268 -1.04 -35.91 -2.19
C MET A 268 -1.05 -35.60 -3.68
N ILE A 269 0.05 -35.11 -4.20
CA ILE A 269 0.23 -34.75 -5.61
C ILE A 269 1.29 -35.63 -6.24
N GLN A 270 1.04 -36.04 -7.48
CA GLN A 270 1.99 -36.74 -8.30
C GLN A 270 2.91 -35.73 -9.02
N THR A 271 4.24 -35.86 -8.84
CA THR A 271 5.26 -35.16 -9.60
C THR A 271 6.06 -36.16 -10.44
N GLU A 272 6.93 -35.65 -11.30
CA GLU A 272 7.80 -36.51 -12.14
C GLU A 272 8.73 -37.42 -11.34
N GLU A 273 9.19 -36.96 -10.16
CA GLU A 273 10.16 -37.67 -9.34
C GLU A 273 9.49 -38.57 -8.27
N ARG A 274 8.42 -38.07 -7.64
CA ARG A 274 7.77 -38.74 -6.52
C ARG A 274 6.38 -38.15 -6.21
N ASN A 275 5.62 -38.84 -5.39
CA ASN A 275 4.40 -38.26 -4.79
C ASN A 275 4.81 -37.39 -3.60
N VAL A 276 4.27 -36.19 -3.53
CA VAL A 276 4.56 -35.21 -2.48
C VAL A 276 3.32 -34.80 -1.72
N LYS A 277 3.49 -34.55 -0.43
CA LYS A 277 2.42 -34.14 0.48
C LYS A 277 2.38 -32.62 0.59
N VAL A 278 1.33 -32.00 0.06
CA VAL A 278 1.12 -30.55 0.11
C VAL A 278 0.24 -30.20 1.30
N LEU A 279 0.77 -29.44 2.25
CA LEU A 279 0.06 -29.04 3.48
C LEU A 279 -0.78 -27.80 3.24
N SER A 280 -2.00 -27.78 3.78
CA SER A 280 -2.86 -26.60 3.84
C SER A 280 -2.49 -25.70 5.02
N ASN A 281 -2.77 -24.41 4.91
CA ASN A 281 -2.69 -23.48 6.04
C ASN A 281 -4.00 -23.39 6.85
N MET A 282 -4.97 -24.26 6.58
CA MET A 282 -6.26 -24.37 7.28
C MET A 282 -7.08 -23.06 7.28
N MET A 283 -6.96 -22.26 6.27
CA MET A 283 -7.79 -21.07 6.05
C MET A 283 -8.94 -21.40 5.09
N VAL A 284 -10.16 -21.21 5.54
CA VAL A 284 -11.38 -21.59 4.81
C VAL A 284 -12.32 -20.41 4.62
N ASN A 285 -13.22 -20.51 3.65
CA ASN A 285 -14.29 -19.53 3.46
C ASN A 285 -15.44 -19.83 4.43
N ILE A 286 -15.68 -18.94 5.38
CA ILE A 286 -16.72 -19.09 6.39
C ILE A 286 -18.12 -19.20 5.79
N ALA A 287 -18.40 -18.64 4.62
CA ALA A 287 -19.70 -18.71 3.96
C ALA A 287 -20.19 -20.14 3.67
N ASN A 288 -19.27 -21.11 3.61
CA ASN A 288 -19.60 -22.52 3.39
C ASN A 288 -20.05 -23.25 4.67
N TYR A 289 -19.90 -22.62 5.83
CA TYR A 289 -20.15 -23.22 7.14
C TYR A 289 -21.27 -22.55 7.95
N VAL A 290 -21.74 -21.39 7.50
CA VAL A 290 -22.78 -20.60 8.20
C VAL A 290 -23.95 -20.27 7.28
N ASP A 291 -25.15 -20.12 7.86
CA ASP A 291 -26.39 -19.85 7.14
C ASP A 291 -26.71 -18.34 6.95
N PHE A 292 -25.77 -17.46 7.33
CA PHE A 292 -25.89 -16.02 7.21
C PHE A 292 -24.76 -15.42 6.38
N ASP A 293 -24.95 -14.19 5.88
CA ASP A 293 -23.90 -13.50 5.14
C ASP A 293 -22.76 -13.03 6.08
N PRO A 294 -21.54 -13.57 5.96
CA PRO A 294 -20.40 -13.15 6.78
C PRO A 294 -20.07 -11.66 6.69
N ALA A 295 -20.46 -11.00 5.60
CA ALA A 295 -20.24 -9.55 5.40
C ALA A 295 -21.02 -8.71 6.43
N GLU A 296 -22.12 -9.21 7.01
CA GLU A 296 -22.87 -8.57 8.10
C GLU A 296 -21.98 -8.36 9.33
N LEU A 297 -21.05 -9.29 9.61
CA LEU A 297 -20.08 -9.23 10.69
C LEU A 297 -18.74 -8.58 10.28
N GLY A 298 -18.64 -8.10 9.03
CA GLY A 298 -17.43 -7.50 8.48
C GLY A 298 -16.32 -8.49 8.11
N ILE A 299 -16.65 -9.78 7.95
CA ILE A 299 -15.73 -10.82 7.52
C ILE A 299 -15.76 -10.90 5.99
N VAL A 300 -14.64 -10.55 5.36
CA VAL A 300 -14.44 -10.62 3.91
C VAL A 300 -13.35 -11.62 3.55
N GLU A 301 -12.51 -11.97 4.51
CA GLU A 301 -11.33 -12.83 4.34
C GLU A 301 -11.63 -14.26 4.77
N ARG A 302 -10.77 -15.19 4.34
CA ARG A 302 -10.80 -16.57 4.85
C ARG A 302 -10.45 -16.59 6.33
N VAL A 303 -11.08 -17.50 7.06
CA VAL A 303 -10.95 -17.65 8.51
C VAL A 303 -10.17 -18.90 8.88
N TYR A 304 -9.61 -18.91 10.07
CA TYR A 304 -8.85 -20.04 10.61
C TYR A 304 -9.78 -21.16 11.06
N TYR A 305 -9.75 -22.30 10.37
CA TYR A 305 -10.70 -23.39 10.55
C TYR A 305 -10.72 -24.00 11.96
N PRO A 306 -9.58 -24.27 12.64
CA PRO A 306 -9.62 -24.87 13.98
C PRO A 306 -10.40 -24.05 15.02
N VAL A 307 -10.39 -22.72 14.90
CA VAL A 307 -11.20 -21.84 15.76
C VAL A 307 -12.68 -21.89 15.33
N LEU A 308 -12.94 -21.88 14.02
CA LEU A 308 -14.30 -21.97 13.48
C LEU A 308 -14.97 -23.28 13.87
N GLU A 309 -14.25 -24.41 13.78
CA GLU A 309 -14.74 -25.74 14.16
C GLU A 309 -15.20 -25.77 15.61
N GLY A 310 -14.38 -25.25 16.54
CA GLY A 310 -14.74 -25.14 17.95
C GLY A 310 -15.98 -24.26 18.20
N LEU A 311 -16.15 -23.17 17.45
CA LEU A 311 -17.35 -22.32 17.56
C LEU A 311 -18.60 -23.01 16.99
N LEU A 312 -18.46 -23.77 15.91
CA LEU A 312 -19.55 -24.53 15.31
C LEU A 312 -20.00 -25.71 16.22
N GLU A 313 -19.06 -26.39 16.86
CA GLU A 313 -19.38 -27.47 17.82
C GLU A 313 -20.12 -26.93 19.05
N GLU A 314 -19.74 -25.72 19.56
CA GLU A 314 -20.31 -25.16 20.77
C GLU A 314 -21.65 -24.42 20.53
N TYR A 315 -21.78 -23.71 19.40
CA TYR A 315 -22.89 -22.77 19.12
C TYR A 315 -23.61 -23.03 17.79
N GLY A 316 -23.28 -24.09 17.05
CA GLY A 316 -23.79 -24.32 15.69
C GLY A 316 -25.31 -24.42 15.57
N ASP A 317 -26.01 -24.84 16.66
CA ASP A 317 -27.46 -24.99 16.71
C ASP A 317 -28.22 -23.65 16.88
N ASP A 318 -27.54 -22.55 17.22
CA ASP A 318 -28.14 -21.22 17.50
C ASP A 318 -27.40 -20.11 16.77
N THR A 319 -27.98 -19.66 15.67
CA THR A 319 -27.37 -18.66 14.78
C THR A 319 -27.04 -17.32 15.49
N GLU A 320 -27.88 -16.88 16.44
CA GLU A 320 -27.65 -15.61 17.15
C GLU A 320 -26.49 -15.75 18.16
N LYS A 321 -26.42 -16.89 18.85
CA LYS A 321 -25.28 -17.16 19.74
C LYS A 321 -23.98 -17.36 18.96
N LEU A 322 -24.07 -18.02 17.81
CA LEU A 322 -22.91 -18.20 16.92
C LEU A 322 -22.40 -16.85 16.41
N LYS A 323 -23.28 -15.95 15.96
CA LYS A 323 -22.90 -14.57 15.57
C LYS A 323 -22.20 -13.83 16.73
N ALA A 324 -22.74 -13.88 17.92
CA ALA A 324 -22.16 -13.24 19.09
C ALA A 324 -20.80 -13.84 19.49
N ALA A 325 -20.65 -15.17 19.37
CA ALA A 325 -19.40 -15.87 19.62
C ALA A 325 -18.32 -15.51 18.56
N ILE A 326 -18.70 -15.44 17.29
CA ILE A 326 -17.84 -15.00 16.19
C ILE A 326 -17.37 -13.55 16.40
N GLU A 327 -18.26 -12.64 16.81
CA GLU A 327 -17.87 -11.25 17.12
C GLU A 327 -16.90 -11.18 18.30
N ARG A 328 -17.11 -12.00 19.33
CA ARG A 328 -16.24 -12.07 20.50
C ARG A 328 -14.84 -12.54 20.14
N ASP A 329 -14.76 -13.63 19.37
CA ASP A 329 -13.52 -14.34 19.07
C ASP A 329 -12.95 -14.00 17.67
N MET A 330 -13.38 -12.87 17.09
CA MET A 330 -12.94 -12.37 15.77
C MET A 330 -11.42 -12.29 15.63
N SER A 331 -10.71 -11.93 16.70
CA SER A 331 -9.25 -11.81 16.69
C SER A 331 -8.51 -13.13 16.51
N ASP A 332 -9.15 -14.24 16.92
CA ASP A 332 -8.60 -15.58 16.81
C ASP A 332 -9.09 -16.28 15.55
N LEU A 333 -10.30 -15.93 15.11
CA LEU A 333 -10.89 -16.45 13.87
C LEU A 333 -10.20 -15.89 12.63
N VAL A 334 -9.85 -14.61 12.63
CA VAL A 334 -9.00 -13.95 11.59
C VAL A 334 -7.71 -13.50 12.26
N PRO A 335 -6.75 -14.42 12.48
CA PRO A 335 -5.55 -14.11 13.26
C PRO A 335 -4.67 -13.09 12.52
N LYS A 336 -4.32 -12.01 13.22
CA LYS A 336 -3.35 -11.02 12.77
C LYS A 336 -1.90 -11.45 13.00
N HIS A 337 -1.69 -12.51 13.76
CA HIS A 337 -0.40 -13.16 13.95
C HIS A 337 -0.25 -14.37 13.01
N ILE A 338 0.97 -14.88 12.90
CA ILE A 338 1.24 -16.13 12.17
C ILE A 338 0.67 -17.34 12.94
N THR A 339 0.20 -18.35 12.24
CA THR A 339 -0.26 -19.61 12.83
C THR A 339 0.80 -20.70 12.65
N LYS A 340 0.69 -21.79 13.42
CA LYS A 340 1.58 -22.95 13.26
C LYS A 340 1.47 -23.56 11.87
N GLU A 341 0.25 -23.66 11.38
CA GLU A 341 -0.07 -24.19 10.05
C GLU A 341 0.52 -23.30 8.94
N ASP A 342 0.54 -21.99 9.11
CA ASP A 342 1.22 -21.08 8.18
C ASP A 342 2.72 -21.37 8.11
N ILE A 343 3.37 -21.59 9.25
CA ILE A 343 4.80 -21.93 9.32
C ILE A 343 5.07 -23.27 8.64
N PHE A 344 4.28 -24.29 8.95
CA PHE A 344 4.43 -25.62 8.36
C PHE A 344 4.17 -25.59 6.85
N ALA A 345 3.13 -24.90 6.40
CA ALA A 345 2.85 -24.72 4.99
C ALA A 345 3.95 -23.96 4.27
N SER A 346 4.58 -22.96 4.90
CA SER A 346 5.68 -22.20 4.33
C SER A 346 6.95 -23.04 4.16
N ILE A 347 7.27 -23.88 5.14
CA ILE A 347 8.38 -24.85 5.07
C ILE A 347 8.12 -25.86 3.95
N ASN A 348 6.92 -26.41 3.89
CA ASN A 348 6.49 -27.35 2.87
C ASN A 348 6.57 -26.76 1.47
N TYR A 349 6.14 -25.51 1.28
CA TYR A 349 6.27 -24.79 0.01
C TYR A 349 7.73 -24.66 -0.43
N ASN A 350 8.63 -24.30 0.48
CA ASN A 350 10.05 -24.15 0.17
C ASN A 350 10.70 -25.49 -0.27
N ILE A 351 10.34 -26.58 0.38
CA ILE A 351 10.80 -27.92 0.01
C ILE A 351 10.31 -28.29 -1.39
N HIS A 352 9.08 -27.97 -1.72
CA HIS A 352 8.44 -28.37 -2.97
C HIS A 352 8.82 -27.53 -4.18
N LEU A 353 9.50 -26.39 -4.01
CA LEU A 353 10.03 -25.61 -5.13
C LEU A 353 10.98 -26.45 -6.01
N GLU A 354 11.67 -27.41 -5.43
CA GLU A 354 12.55 -28.34 -6.16
C GLU A 354 11.76 -29.18 -7.17
N TYR A 355 10.54 -29.56 -6.82
CA TYR A 355 9.66 -30.39 -7.66
C TYR A 355 8.79 -29.57 -8.63
N GLY A 356 9.02 -28.28 -8.76
CA GLY A 356 8.27 -27.40 -9.63
C GLY A 356 6.89 -26.99 -9.10
N ILE A 357 6.59 -27.24 -7.83
CA ILE A 357 5.37 -26.79 -7.15
C ILE A 357 5.62 -25.41 -6.54
N GLY A 358 4.87 -24.42 -7.00
CA GLY A 358 5.07 -23.04 -6.60
C GLY A 358 6.11 -22.31 -7.46
N ASN A 359 6.31 -21.03 -7.19
CA ASN A 359 7.22 -20.16 -7.93
C ASN A 359 8.02 -19.30 -6.96
N ASP A 360 9.22 -18.90 -7.36
CA ASP A 360 9.99 -17.83 -6.75
C ASP A 360 9.28 -16.48 -6.91
N ASP A 361 9.69 -15.52 -6.11
CA ASP A 361 9.08 -14.20 -6.06
C ASP A 361 10.04 -13.12 -6.56
N ASP A 362 9.54 -12.23 -7.40
CA ASP A 362 10.24 -11.02 -7.78
C ASP A 362 9.95 -9.91 -6.75
N ILE A 363 11.00 -9.45 -6.08
CA ILE A 363 10.91 -8.45 -5.01
C ILE A 363 10.48 -7.09 -5.57
N ASP A 364 10.85 -6.77 -6.80
CA ASP A 364 10.59 -5.47 -7.43
C ASP A 364 9.23 -5.39 -8.11
N HIS A 365 8.52 -6.50 -8.20
CA HIS A 365 7.16 -6.56 -8.69
C HIS A 365 6.21 -5.74 -7.82
N LEU A 366 5.37 -4.87 -8.41
CA LEU A 366 4.43 -4.02 -7.65
C LEU A 366 3.29 -4.80 -6.96
N GLY A 367 3.15 -6.07 -7.22
CA GLY A 367 2.36 -7.00 -6.39
C GLY A 367 3.01 -7.35 -5.05
N ASN A 368 4.30 -7.10 -4.90
CA ASN A 368 5.11 -7.34 -3.69
C ASN A 368 5.57 -6.04 -3.01
N ARG A 369 5.48 -4.92 -3.69
CA ARG A 369 5.74 -3.59 -3.14
C ARG A 369 4.42 -2.85 -2.96
N ARG A 370 4.22 -2.30 -1.78
CA ARG A 370 3.01 -1.56 -1.42
C ARG A 370 3.32 -0.14 -0.99
N ILE A 371 2.30 0.68 -0.94
CA ILE A 371 2.39 2.07 -0.53
C ILE A 371 1.82 2.22 0.87
N ARG A 372 2.59 2.86 1.75
CA ARG A 372 2.12 3.38 3.02
C ARG A 372 1.74 4.84 2.83
N ALA A 373 0.46 5.15 2.94
CA ALA A 373 -0.04 6.52 2.93
C ALA A 373 0.12 7.17 4.30
N VAL A 374 -0.20 8.46 4.38
CA VAL A 374 -0.05 9.25 5.61
C VAL A 374 -0.83 8.66 6.81
N GLY A 375 -2.01 8.11 6.57
CA GLY A 375 -2.82 7.51 7.63
C GLY A 375 -2.13 6.34 8.33
N GLU A 376 -1.50 5.45 7.59
CA GLU A 376 -0.74 4.32 8.13
C GLU A 376 0.54 4.78 8.85
N LEU A 377 1.27 5.74 8.27
CA LEU A 377 2.47 6.30 8.87
C LEU A 377 2.16 6.98 10.22
N LEU A 378 1.09 7.76 10.26
CA LEU A 378 0.64 8.43 11.48
C LEU A 378 0.15 7.43 12.54
N GLN A 379 -0.60 6.39 12.13
CA GLN A 379 -1.04 5.32 13.01
C GLN A 379 0.14 4.61 13.69
N ASN A 380 1.21 4.35 12.96
CA ASN A 380 2.42 3.72 13.49
C ASN A 380 3.06 4.58 14.58
N GLN A 381 3.15 5.89 14.37
CA GLN A 381 3.69 6.82 15.36
C GLN A 381 2.79 6.93 16.59
N TYR A 382 1.49 7.00 16.39
CA TYR A 382 0.52 6.99 17.48
C TYR A 382 0.64 5.74 18.35
N ARG A 383 0.76 4.57 17.73
CA ARG A 383 0.94 3.29 18.43
C ARG A 383 2.22 3.27 19.27
N ILE A 384 3.34 3.80 18.76
CA ILE A 384 4.58 3.92 19.52
C ILE A 384 4.39 4.81 20.76
N GLY A 385 3.72 5.95 20.56
CA GLY A 385 3.38 6.86 21.64
C GLY A 385 2.49 6.23 22.72
N LEU A 386 1.44 5.51 22.29
CA LEU A 386 0.50 4.81 23.18
C LEU A 386 1.16 3.64 23.92
N SER A 387 2.06 2.89 23.30
CA SER A 387 2.79 1.80 23.95
C SER A 387 3.73 2.32 25.05
N ARG A 388 4.36 3.47 24.83
CA ARG A 388 5.16 4.16 25.86
C ARG A 388 4.28 4.66 27.00
N LEU A 389 3.11 5.21 26.67
CA LEU A 389 2.12 5.66 27.65
C LEU A 389 1.60 4.48 28.48
N GLU A 390 1.23 3.37 27.85
CA GLU A 390 0.77 2.16 28.54
C GLU A 390 1.79 1.68 29.58
N ARG A 391 3.08 1.62 29.22
CA ARG A 391 4.14 1.22 30.13
C ARG A 391 4.22 2.13 31.36
N VAL A 392 4.15 3.45 31.16
CA VAL A 392 4.18 4.43 32.25
C VAL A 392 2.93 4.32 33.13
N VAL A 393 1.75 4.14 32.54
CA VAL A 393 0.50 3.94 33.28
C VAL A 393 0.56 2.68 34.13
N ARG A 394 1.03 1.57 33.56
CA ARG A 394 1.19 0.29 34.28
C ARG A 394 2.14 0.42 35.47
N GLU A 395 3.28 1.09 35.31
CA GLU A 395 4.23 1.37 36.36
C GLU A 395 3.59 2.23 37.47
N ARG A 396 2.86 3.29 37.12
CA ARG A 396 2.19 4.14 38.12
C ARG A 396 1.06 3.42 38.85
N MET A 397 0.31 2.54 38.17
CA MET A 397 -0.73 1.72 38.81
C MET A 397 -0.17 0.77 39.87
N THR A 398 1.09 0.33 39.76
CA THR A 398 1.74 -0.54 40.75
C THR A 398 2.37 0.23 41.87
N THR A 399 2.73 1.52 41.69
CA THR A 399 3.49 2.31 42.65
C THR A 399 2.65 3.30 43.46
N GLN A 400 1.46 3.66 43.02
CA GLN A 400 0.58 4.63 43.67
C GLN A 400 -0.49 3.94 44.54
N ASP A 401 -0.89 4.62 45.64
CA ASP A 401 -1.92 4.14 46.52
C ASP A 401 -3.31 4.16 45.84
N ALA A 402 -4.06 3.07 45.97
CA ALA A 402 -5.34 2.86 45.30
C ALA A 402 -6.40 3.93 45.66
N GLU A 403 -6.34 4.54 46.83
CA GLU A 403 -7.29 5.55 47.29
C GLU A 403 -7.08 6.94 46.64
N SER A 404 -5.86 7.24 46.18
CA SER A 404 -5.49 8.54 45.60
C SER A 404 -5.43 8.55 44.07
N ILE A 405 -5.66 7.42 43.43
CA ILE A 405 -5.56 7.26 41.95
C ILE A 405 -6.69 8.00 41.24
N THR A 406 -6.31 8.91 40.36
CA THR A 406 -7.23 9.53 39.36
C THR A 406 -6.71 9.24 37.94
N PRO A 407 -7.57 9.17 36.93
CA PRO A 407 -7.14 9.00 35.54
C PRO A 407 -6.15 10.08 35.09
N GLN A 408 -6.30 11.31 35.55
CA GLN A 408 -5.39 12.41 35.21
C GLN A 408 -3.98 12.23 35.83
N SER A 409 -3.86 11.61 37.03
CA SER A 409 -2.57 11.33 37.62
C SER A 409 -1.82 10.17 36.98
N LEU A 410 -2.58 9.20 36.46
CA LEU A 410 -2.04 8.02 35.80
C LEU A 410 -1.55 8.31 34.36
N ILE A 411 -2.34 9.05 33.60
CA ILE A 411 -2.11 9.24 32.18
C ILE A 411 -1.20 10.44 31.93
N ASN A 412 -0.01 10.17 31.42
CA ASN A 412 0.93 11.19 30.96
C ASN A 412 0.91 11.26 29.42
N ILE A 413 0.37 12.32 28.88
CA ILE A 413 0.22 12.50 27.42
C ILE A 413 1.52 12.83 26.67
N LYS A 414 2.59 13.21 27.39
CA LYS A 414 3.87 13.63 26.78
C LYS A 414 4.46 12.64 25.79
N PRO A 415 4.46 11.31 26.01
CA PRO A 415 4.99 10.35 25.04
C PRO A 415 4.23 10.34 23.72
N VAL A 416 2.91 10.53 23.75
CA VAL A 416 2.06 10.56 22.55
C VAL A 416 2.27 11.84 21.77
N THR A 417 2.21 12.99 22.46
CA THR A 417 2.42 14.30 21.81
C THR A 417 3.85 14.43 21.25
N ALA A 418 4.85 13.90 21.95
CA ALA A 418 6.23 13.87 21.46
C ALA A 418 6.39 13.03 20.19
N ALA A 419 5.79 11.83 20.15
CA ALA A 419 5.85 10.96 18.98
C ALA A 419 5.21 11.61 17.74
N VAL A 420 4.04 12.23 17.88
CA VAL A 420 3.36 12.94 16.79
C VAL A 420 4.18 14.16 16.34
N LYS A 421 4.70 14.94 17.28
CA LYS A 421 5.51 16.12 16.99
C LYS A 421 6.82 15.78 16.28
N GLU A 422 7.48 14.70 16.70
CA GLU A 422 8.69 14.16 16.06
C GLU A 422 8.40 13.72 14.61
N PHE A 423 7.27 13.04 14.37
CA PHE A 423 6.88 12.62 13.02
C PHE A 423 6.69 13.80 12.08
N PHE A 424 5.86 14.78 12.43
CA PHE A 424 5.59 15.92 11.55
C PHE A 424 6.79 16.88 11.41
N GLY A 425 7.64 16.98 12.42
CA GLY A 425 8.77 17.89 12.41
C GLY A 425 10.08 17.33 11.87
N SER A 426 10.36 16.06 12.11
CA SER A 426 11.69 15.47 11.89
C SER A 426 11.71 14.23 10.99
N SER A 427 10.57 13.67 10.63
CA SER A 427 10.52 12.52 9.73
C SER A 427 11.01 12.89 8.34
N GLN A 428 11.77 11.99 7.70
CA GLN A 428 12.21 12.12 6.31
C GLN A 428 11.03 12.20 5.33
N LEU A 429 9.88 11.63 5.67
CA LEU A 429 8.67 11.63 4.84
C LEU A 429 7.81 12.88 5.03
N SER A 430 7.99 13.61 6.13
CA SER A 430 7.37 14.92 6.33
C SER A 430 8.25 15.98 5.72
N GLN A 431 7.86 16.44 4.53
CA GLN A 431 8.66 17.38 3.74
C GLN A 431 7.98 18.73 3.67
N PHE A 432 8.79 19.76 3.63
CA PHE A 432 8.35 21.11 3.33
C PHE A 432 7.78 21.14 1.92
N MET A 433 6.56 21.60 1.74
CA MET A 433 5.88 21.53 0.45
C MET A 433 6.62 22.38 -0.60
N ASP A 434 6.89 21.77 -1.74
CA ASP A 434 7.45 22.44 -2.91
C ASP A 434 6.35 23.26 -3.58
N GLN A 435 6.40 24.58 -3.42
CA GLN A 435 5.32 25.52 -3.72
C GLN A 435 5.74 26.58 -4.75
N ASN A 436 6.64 26.20 -5.68
CA ASN A 436 7.07 27.11 -6.76
C ASN A 436 5.92 27.46 -7.71
N ASN A 437 5.14 26.46 -8.11
CA ASN A 437 4.00 26.58 -9.01
C ASN A 437 2.96 25.48 -8.72
N PRO A 438 1.75 25.54 -9.27
CA PRO A 438 0.71 24.56 -9.03
C PRO A 438 1.11 23.13 -9.36
N LEU A 439 1.90 22.95 -10.41
CA LEU A 439 2.37 21.64 -10.84
C LEU A 439 3.34 21.03 -9.82
N SER A 440 4.23 21.83 -9.22
CA SER A 440 5.14 21.35 -8.18
C SER A 440 4.41 20.90 -6.93
N GLU A 441 3.36 21.60 -6.51
CA GLU A 441 2.48 21.18 -5.41
C GLU A 441 1.80 19.85 -5.70
N LEU A 442 1.17 19.73 -6.87
CA LEU A 442 0.43 18.53 -7.28
C LEU A 442 1.35 17.32 -7.38
N THR A 443 2.51 17.46 -8.00
CA THR A 443 3.47 16.36 -8.14
C THR A 443 4.09 15.97 -6.81
N HIS A 444 4.31 16.90 -5.89
CA HIS A 444 4.80 16.60 -4.55
C HIS A 444 3.81 15.74 -3.75
N LYS A 445 2.51 16.02 -3.85
CA LYS A 445 1.46 15.25 -3.20
C LYS A 445 1.30 13.84 -3.78
N ARG A 446 1.66 13.63 -5.04
CA ARG A 446 1.60 12.33 -5.75
C ARG A 446 2.94 11.57 -5.77
N ARG A 447 3.93 12.01 -5.01
CA ARG A 447 5.26 11.41 -4.95
C ARG A 447 5.25 10.12 -4.16
N LEU A 448 6.03 9.15 -4.62
CA LEU A 448 6.25 7.86 -3.97
C LEU A 448 7.74 7.73 -3.65
N SER A 449 8.09 7.64 -2.38
CA SER A 449 9.48 7.52 -1.92
C SER A 449 9.76 6.11 -1.43
N ALA A 450 10.82 5.49 -1.90
CA ALA A 450 11.31 4.22 -1.37
C ALA A 450 12.19 4.39 -0.11
N LEU A 451 12.52 5.63 0.23
CA LEU A 451 13.37 5.99 1.37
C LEU A 451 12.57 6.12 2.67
N GLY A 452 13.25 6.23 3.78
CA GLY A 452 12.66 6.51 5.09
C GLY A 452 12.61 5.30 6.03
N PRO A 453 11.96 5.44 7.19
CA PRO A 453 11.90 4.38 8.19
C PRO A 453 11.21 3.11 7.65
N GLY A 454 11.90 1.97 7.75
CA GLY A 454 11.41 0.69 7.19
C GLY A 454 11.54 0.56 5.67
N GLY A 455 12.12 1.56 5.00
CA GLY A 455 12.43 1.56 3.57
C GLY A 455 13.91 1.34 3.28
N LEU A 456 14.31 1.70 2.06
CA LEU A 456 15.70 1.57 1.57
C LEU A 456 16.57 2.74 2.03
N SER A 457 17.89 2.52 2.07
CA SER A 457 18.88 3.59 2.15
C SER A 457 19.52 3.81 0.77
N ARG A 458 19.92 5.05 0.47
CA ARG A 458 20.53 5.41 -0.83
C ARG A 458 21.73 4.55 -1.17
N ASP A 459 22.60 4.32 -0.17
CA ASP A 459 23.89 3.63 -0.36
C ASP A 459 23.73 2.12 -0.53
N ARG A 460 22.61 1.55 -0.06
CA ARG A 460 22.31 0.12 -0.12
C ARG A 460 21.39 -0.27 -1.26
N ALA A 461 20.79 0.71 -1.93
CA ALA A 461 19.92 0.46 -3.07
C ALA A 461 20.74 0.13 -4.32
N GLY A 462 20.60 -1.09 -4.82
CA GLY A 462 21.22 -1.56 -6.05
C GLY A 462 20.56 -1.00 -7.31
N PHE A 463 21.04 -1.40 -8.48
CA PHE A 463 20.46 -0.98 -9.76
C PHE A 463 19.06 -1.55 -9.99
N GLU A 464 18.80 -2.79 -9.58
CA GLU A 464 17.54 -3.50 -9.80
C GLU A 464 16.34 -2.74 -9.21
N VAL A 465 16.49 -2.19 -7.99
CA VAL A 465 15.43 -1.43 -7.32
C VAL A 465 15.17 -0.07 -8.01
N ARG A 466 16.17 0.48 -8.68
CA ARG A 466 16.12 1.77 -9.38
C ARG A 466 15.60 1.69 -10.80
N ASP A 467 15.62 0.48 -11.38
CA ASP A 467 15.17 0.24 -12.74
C ASP A 467 13.64 0.30 -12.86
N VAL A 468 13.18 0.52 -14.08
CA VAL A 468 11.77 0.46 -14.43
C VAL A 468 11.38 -1.01 -14.63
N HIS A 469 10.50 -1.50 -13.77
CA HIS A 469 9.94 -2.83 -13.87
C HIS A 469 8.71 -2.84 -14.80
N TYR A 470 8.43 -3.93 -15.49
CA TYR A 470 7.26 -4.01 -16.38
C TYR A 470 5.93 -3.74 -15.66
N THR A 471 5.83 -4.01 -14.37
CA THR A 471 4.63 -3.74 -13.56
C THR A 471 4.39 -2.26 -13.28
N HIS A 472 5.35 -1.39 -13.59
CA HIS A 472 5.19 0.07 -13.49
C HIS A 472 4.19 0.61 -14.50
N TYR A 473 3.89 -0.14 -15.55
CA TYR A 473 2.95 0.27 -16.60
C TYR A 473 1.58 0.64 -16.03
N GLY A 474 1.16 1.87 -16.27
CA GLY A 474 -0.10 2.41 -15.76
C GLY A 474 -0.15 2.68 -14.24
N ARG A 475 0.94 2.44 -13.51
CA ARG A 475 1.03 2.59 -12.03
C ARG A 475 2.02 3.63 -11.60
N MET A 476 3.24 3.55 -12.07
CA MET A 476 4.31 4.52 -11.77
C MET A 476 4.89 5.08 -13.05
N CYS A 477 5.09 6.39 -13.10
CA CYS A 477 5.69 7.04 -14.26
C CYS A 477 7.14 6.58 -14.45
N PRO A 478 7.51 6.11 -15.66
CA PRO A 478 8.88 5.69 -15.94
C PRO A 478 9.86 6.84 -16.17
N ILE A 479 9.35 8.05 -16.38
CA ILE A 479 10.10 9.24 -16.80
C ILE A 479 10.38 10.15 -15.60
N GLU A 480 9.39 10.48 -14.80
CA GLU A 480 9.50 11.44 -13.71
C GLU A 480 10.20 10.85 -12.49
N THR A 481 11.51 11.07 -12.38
CA THR A 481 12.35 10.69 -11.25
C THR A 481 13.46 11.73 -11.09
N PRO A 482 14.00 11.98 -9.88
CA PRO A 482 15.15 12.86 -9.72
C PRO A 482 16.37 12.35 -10.47
N GLU A 483 17.23 13.27 -10.87
CA GLU A 483 18.61 12.95 -11.30
C GLU A 483 19.54 12.87 -10.10
N GLY A 484 20.54 12.02 -10.18
CA GLY A 484 21.55 11.85 -9.13
C GLY A 484 21.32 10.69 -8.16
N PRO A 485 21.71 10.80 -6.88
CA PRO A 485 21.71 9.67 -5.93
C PRO A 485 20.34 9.04 -5.66
N ASN A 486 19.27 9.79 -5.87
CA ASN A 486 17.89 9.36 -5.62
C ASN A 486 17.17 8.81 -6.87
N ILE A 487 17.86 8.67 -7.99
CA ILE A 487 17.28 8.16 -9.23
C ILE A 487 16.61 6.80 -8.99
N GLY A 488 15.39 6.62 -9.47
CA GLY A 488 14.62 5.39 -9.33
C GLY A 488 14.09 5.10 -7.92
N LEU A 489 14.54 5.83 -6.89
CA LEU A 489 14.06 5.67 -5.51
C LEU A 489 12.88 6.60 -5.17
N ILE A 490 12.77 7.70 -5.88
CA ILE A 490 11.68 8.66 -5.75
C ILE A 490 10.96 8.70 -7.09
N ASN A 491 9.71 8.26 -7.10
CA ASN A 491 8.89 8.13 -8.29
C ASN A 491 7.59 8.89 -8.12
N SER A 492 6.85 9.05 -9.21
CA SER A 492 5.52 9.67 -9.22
C SER A 492 4.45 8.68 -9.63
N LEU A 493 3.28 8.76 -8.99
CA LEU A 493 2.11 7.97 -9.33
C LEU A 493 1.61 8.35 -10.73
N ALA A 494 1.27 7.36 -11.56
CA ALA A 494 0.69 7.59 -12.87
C ALA A 494 -0.70 8.24 -12.77
N THR A 495 -1.13 8.92 -13.85
CA THR A 495 -2.36 9.75 -13.85
C THR A 495 -3.62 8.98 -13.48
N TYR A 496 -3.81 7.78 -14.02
CA TYR A 496 -5.02 6.97 -13.79
C TYR A 496 -4.88 5.93 -12.68
N ALA A 497 -3.69 5.80 -12.09
CA ALA A 497 -3.43 4.85 -11.03
C ALA A 497 -4.11 5.27 -9.72
N ARG A 498 -4.56 4.28 -8.97
CA ARG A 498 -5.07 4.47 -7.61
C ARG A 498 -4.50 3.42 -6.67
N ILE A 499 -4.62 3.67 -5.38
CA ILE A 499 -4.15 2.77 -4.33
C ILE A 499 -5.36 2.05 -3.73
N ASN A 500 -5.29 0.72 -3.65
CA ASN A 500 -6.36 -0.08 -3.06
C ASN A 500 -6.32 -0.08 -1.52
N GLU A 501 -7.25 -0.80 -0.89
CA GLU A 501 -7.34 -0.91 0.57
C GLU A 501 -6.13 -1.60 1.22
N TYR A 502 -5.39 -2.43 0.49
CA TYR A 502 -4.17 -3.09 0.93
C TYR A 502 -2.89 -2.26 0.71
N GLY A 503 -2.98 -1.16 0.00
CA GLY A 503 -1.85 -0.31 -0.35
C GLY A 503 -1.17 -0.64 -1.69
N PHE A 504 -1.68 -1.58 -2.46
CA PHE A 504 -1.16 -1.87 -3.80
C PHE A 504 -1.68 -0.89 -4.82
N VAL A 505 -0.85 -0.58 -5.81
CA VAL A 505 -1.23 0.32 -6.92
C VAL A 505 -2.02 -0.45 -7.95
N GLU A 506 -3.18 0.07 -8.31
CA GLU A 506 -4.07 -0.48 -9.34
C GLU A 506 -4.07 0.41 -10.58
N ALA A 507 -4.16 -0.23 -11.75
CA ALA A 507 -4.32 0.44 -13.03
C ALA A 507 -5.70 0.11 -13.64
N PRO A 508 -6.33 1.04 -14.37
CA PRO A 508 -7.62 0.81 -15.01
C PRO A 508 -7.46 0.11 -16.34
N TYR A 509 -8.39 -0.81 -16.65
CA TYR A 509 -8.49 -1.50 -17.94
C TYR A 509 -9.94 -1.63 -18.35
N ARG A 510 -10.20 -1.61 -19.67
CA ARG A 510 -11.51 -1.86 -20.23
C ARG A 510 -11.72 -3.36 -20.39
N LYS A 511 -12.86 -3.86 -19.94
CA LYS A 511 -13.25 -5.26 -20.14
C LYS A 511 -13.65 -5.53 -21.57
N LEU A 512 -13.38 -6.75 -22.03
CA LEU A 512 -13.91 -7.30 -23.27
C LEU A 512 -15.06 -8.26 -22.96
N ASP A 513 -16.14 -8.13 -23.72
CA ASP A 513 -17.21 -9.13 -23.75
C ASP A 513 -16.82 -10.26 -24.71
N LYS A 514 -16.72 -11.47 -24.19
CA LYS A 514 -16.35 -12.70 -24.90
C LYS A 514 -17.52 -13.63 -25.14
N THR A 515 -18.74 -13.09 -25.28
CA THR A 515 -19.92 -13.89 -25.67
C THR A 515 -19.66 -14.64 -26.94
N ASP A 516 -18.97 -13.99 -27.92
CA ASP A 516 -18.37 -14.67 -29.07
C ASP A 516 -16.83 -14.66 -28.92
N PRO A 517 -16.20 -15.78 -28.53
CA PRO A 517 -14.75 -15.84 -28.31
C PRO A 517 -13.93 -15.52 -29.57
N SER A 518 -14.49 -15.72 -30.77
CA SER A 518 -13.81 -15.45 -32.05
C SER A 518 -13.77 -13.95 -32.39
N ASN A 519 -14.71 -13.17 -31.84
CA ASN A 519 -14.84 -11.74 -32.12
C ASN A 519 -15.25 -10.93 -30.89
N PRO A 520 -14.35 -10.77 -29.89
CA PRO A 520 -14.65 -10.07 -28.65
C PRO A 520 -14.98 -8.61 -28.90
N VAL A 521 -15.85 -8.05 -28.05
CA VAL A 521 -16.29 -6.66 -28.09
C VAL A 521 -15.69 -5.89 -26.92
N VAL A 522 -15.10 -4.73 -27.19
CA VAL A 522 -14.60 -3.81 -26.15
C VAL A 522 -15.79 -3.10 -25.51
N THR A 523 -15.93 -3.22 -24.20
CA THR A 523 -16.98 -2.56 -23.43
C THR A 523 -16.49 -1.27 -22.78
N ASP A 524 -17.41 -0.44 -22.28
CA ASP A 524 -17.06 0.75 -21.50
C ASP A 524 -16.90 0.46 -20.00
N GLU A 525 -17.04 -0.80 -19.59
CA GLU A 525 -16.82 -1.21 -18.23
C GLU A 525 -15.32 -1.20 -17.90
N VAL A 526 -14.96 -0.39 -16.91
CA VAL A 526 -13.56 -0.24 -16.44
C VAL A 526 -13.36 -1.04 -15.16
N VAL A 527 -12.31 -1.85 -15.13
CA VAL A 527 -11.85 -2.58 -13.94
C VAL A 527 -10.48 -2.10 -13.54
N TYR A 528 -10.26 -2.01 -12.23
CA TYR A 528 -8.96 -1.71 -11.66
C TYR A 528 -8.31 -3.00 -11.18
N LEU A 529 -7.09 -3.26 -11.65
CA LEU A 529 -6.35 -4.46 -11.36
C LEU A 529 -5.00 -4.14 -10.72
N THR A 530 -4.64 -4.94 -9.73
CA THR A 530 -3.29 -4.95 -9.18
C THR A 530 -2.31 -5.61 -10.15
N ALA A 531 -1.00 -5.44 -9.94
CA ALA A 531 0.00 -5.95 -10.87
C ALA A 531 -0.01 -7.48 -11.01
N ASP A 532 -0.24 -8.18 -9.90
CA ASP A 532 -0.32 -9.65 -9.87
C ASP A 532 -1.60 -10.21 -10.51
N GLU A 533 -2.71 -9.49 -10.43
CA GLU A 533 -3.94 -9.83 -11.16
C GLU A 533 -3.78 -9.62 -12.67
N GLU A 534 -3.16 -8.51 -13.06
CA GLU A 534 -2.88 -8.19 -14.48
C GLU A 534 -1.99 -9.24 -15.15
N ASP A 535 -1.05 -9.84 -14.44
CA ASP A 535 -0.13 -10.87 -14.96
C ASP A 535 -0.84 -12.09 -15.57
N ARG A 536 -2.13 -12.28 -15.28
CA ARG A 536 -2.95 -13.37 -15.81
C ARG A 536 -3.57 -13.06 -17.18
N TYR A 537 -3.61 -11.78 -17.55
CA TYR A 537 -4.37 -11.29 -18.70
C TYR A 537 -3.47 -10.78 -19.82
N ARG A 538 -3.95 -10.92 -21.06
CA ARG A 538 -3.39 -10.30 -22.25
C ARG A 538 -4.08 -8.98 -22.47
N VAL A 539 -3.30 -7.90 -22.48
CA VAL A 539 -3.80 -6.53 -22.56
C VAL A 539 -3.38 -5.89 -23.87
N VAL A 540 -4.34 -5.32 -24.58
CA VAL A 540 -4.13 -4.63 -25.84
C VAL A 540 -3.92 -3.14 -25.62
N GLN A 541 -3.13 -2.51 -26.49
CA GLN A 541 -2.90 -1.06 -26.47
C GLN A 541 -4.19 -0.27 -26.74
N ALA A 542 -4.32 0.89 -26.11
CA ALA A 542 -5.47 1.78 -26.33
C ALA A 542 -5.60 2.33 -27.76
N ASN A 543 -4.52 2.31 -28.55
CA ASN A 543 -4.46 2.82 -29.92
C ASN A 543 -4.94 1.81 -30.99
N GLU A 544 -5.23 0.56 -30.61
CA GLU A 544 -5.73 -0.41 -31.59
C GLU A 544 -7.07 0.05 -32.19
N PRO A 545 -7.21 0.03 -33.53
CA PRO A 545 -8.45 0.43 -34.16
C PRO A 545 -9.60 -0.49 -33.79
N ILE A 546 -10.69 0.11 -33.36
CA ILE A 546 -11.96 -0.56 -33.09
C ILE A 546 -13.03 0.04 -33.98
N ASP A 547 -14.01 -0.76 -34.40
CA ASP A 547 -15.14 -0.29 -35.17
C ASP A 547 -16.23 0.37 -34.30
N GLU A 548 -17.29 0.88 -34.91
CA GLU A 548 -18.38 1.53 -34.19
C GLU A 548 -19.12 0.59 -33.22
N ASN A 549 -19.00 -0.71 -33.38
CA ASN A 549 -19.59 -1.74 -32.54
C ASN A 549 -18.64 -2.26 -31.45
N GLY A 550 -17.42 -1.73 -31.37
CA GLY A 550 -16.42 -2.14 -30.41
C GLY A 550 -15.60 -3.38 -30.76
N HIS A 551 -15.67 -3.87 -32.02
CA HIS A 551 -14.84 -4.99 -32.46
C HIS A 551 -13.48 -4.51 -32.97
N PHE A 552 -12.47 -5.36 -32.83
CA PHE A 552 -11.16 -5.09 -33.41
C PHE A 552 -11.19 -5.21 -34.92
N VAL A 553 -10.67 -4.22 -35.63
CA VAL A 553 -10.59 -4.20 -37.10
C VAL A 553 -9.59 -5.23 -37.60
N LYS A 554 -8.48 -5.44 -36.88
CA LYS A 554 -7.44 -6.40 -37.25
C LYS A 554 -7.67 -7.76 -36.57
N ASN A 555 -7.27 -8.85 -37.24
CA ASN A 555 -7.31 -10.19 -36.67
C ASN A 555 -6.20 -10.40 -35.61
N ASN A 556 -5.01 -9.80 -35.80
CA ASN A 556 -3.93 -9.77 -34.86
C ASN A 556 -3.80 -8.34 -34.32
N VAL A 557 -3.72 -8.23 -33.01
CA VAL A 557 -3.66 -6.95 -32.29
C VAL A 557 -2.38 -6.90 -31.47
N SER A 558 -1.78 -5.71 -31.38
CA SER A 558 -0.58 -5.47 -30.57
C SER A 558 -0.96 -5.34 -29.10
N GLY A 559 -0.30 -6.09 -28.27
CA GLY A 559 -0.54 -6.06 -26.84
C GLY A 559 0.66 -6.52 -26.04
N ARG A 560 0.46 -6.66 -24.74
CA ARG A 560 1.48 -7.16 -23.81
C ARG A 560 0.93 -8.29 -22.94
N PHE A 561 1.81 -9.19 -22.62
CA PHE A 561 1.59 -10.23 -21.61
C PHE A 561 2.82 -10.28 -20.71
N ARG A 562 2.65 -9.88 -19.43
CA ARG A 562 3.76 -9.68 -18.49
C ARG A 562 4.81 -8.71 -19.06
N ALA A 563 6.06 -9.14 -19.18
CA ALA A 563 7.16 -8.34 -19.73
C ALA A 563 7.22 -8.33 -21.27
N ASP A 564 6.53 -9.26 -21.95
CA ASP A 564 6.62 -9.43 -23.40
C ASP A 564 5.58 -8.58 -24.12
N THR A 565 6.05 -7.85 -25.15
CA THR A 565 5.20 -7.10 -26.08
C THR A 565 5.14 -7.84 -27.40
N THR A 566 3.98 -8.39 -27.73
CA THR A 566 3.78 -9.22 -28.93
C THR A 566 2.43 -8.95 -29.56
N GLU A 567 2.23 -9.51 -30.76
CA GLU A 567 0.92 -9.54 -31.43
C GLU A 567 0.17 -10.82 -31.05
N PHE A 568 -1.10 -10.66 -30.68
CA PHE A 568 -2.00 -11.76 -30.35
C PHE A 568 -3.16 -11.83 -31.33
N PRO A 569 -3.70 -13.04 -31.60
CA PRO A 569 -5.01 -13.17 -32.19
C PRO A 569 -6.06 -12.50 -31.30
N LYS A 570 -7.01 -11.77 -31.92
CA LYS A 570 -8.08 -11.07 -31.18
C LYS A 570 -8.90 -11.97 -30.23
N SER A 571 -9.00 -13.26 -30.52
CA SER A 571 -9.70 -14.23 -29.67
C SER A 571 -9.05 -14.49 -28.32
N LYS A 572 -7.75 -14.20 -28.17
CA LYS A 572 -6.99 -14.42 -26.95
C LYS A 572 -6.86 -13.19 -26.06
N VAL A 573 -7.36 -12.05 -26.52
CA VAL A 573 -7.30 -10.78 -25.78
C VAL A 573 -8.29 -10.80 -24.63
N ASP A 574 -7.87 -10.30 -23.47
CA ASP A 574 -8.67 -10.27 -22.24
C ASP A 574 -9.12 -8.86 -21.87
N LEU A 575 -8.24 -7.88 -22.02
CA LEU A 575 -8.44 -6.50 -21.60
C LEU A 575 -7.86 -5.51 -22.62
N MET A 576 -8.28 -4.26 -22.53
CA MET A 576 -7.75 -3.16 -23.32
C MET A 576 -7.38 -1.98 -22.39
N ASP A 577 -6.29 -1.29 -22.69
CA ASP A 577 -5.92 -0.06 -22.00
C ASP A 577 -6.98 1.02 -22.18
N VAL A 578 -7.19 1.84 -21.15
CA VAL A 578 -8.17 2.94 -21.17
C VAL A 578 -7.67 4.08 -22.05
N SER A 579 -6.41 4.47 -21.91
CA SER A 579 -5.81 5.60 -22.61
C SER A 579 -4.28 5.45 -22.68
N PRO A 580 -3.61 5.96 -23.72
CA PRO A 580 -2.15 6.04 -23.75
C PRO A 580 -1.56 6.92 -22.65
N LYS A 581 -2.32 7.90 -22.13
CA LYS A 581 -1.90 8.81 -21.04
C LYS A 581 -1.75 8.10 -19.70
N MET A 582 -2.29 6.90 -19.54
CA MET A 582 -2.23 6.17 -18.28
C MET A 582 -0.80 5.79 -17.85
N VAL A 583 0.15 5.78 -18.77
CA VAL A 583 1.54 5.36 -18.50
C VAL A 583 2.32 6.42 -17.70
N PHE A 584 2.00 7.70 -17.91
CA PHE A 584 2.79 8.82 -17.44
C PHE A 584 2.16 9.54 -16.25
N SER A 585 2.99 10.25 -15.48
CA SER A 585 2.56 11.17 -14.42
C SER A 585 1.97 12.46 -15.02
N VAL A 586 1.41 13.30 -14.15
CA VAL A 586 0.81 14.58 -14.56
C VAL A 586 1.84 15.50 -15.23
N ALA A 587 3.03 15.67 -14.63
CA ALA A 587 4.08 16.53 -15.19
C ALA A 587 4.55 16.04 -16.57
N THR A 588 4.78 14.76 -16.71
CA THR A 588 5.20 14.15 -17.98
C THR A 588 4.09 14.23 -19.04
N SER A 589 2.84 14.14 -18.64
CA SER A 589 1.69 14.26 -19.56
C SER A 589 1.48 15.66 -20.12
N MET A 590 2.13 16.66 -19.56
CA MET A 590 2.09 18.04 -20.06
C MET A 590 3.14 18.34 -21.12
N ILE A 591 4.08 17.44 -21.40
CA ILE A 591 5.11 17.61 -22.43
C ILE A 591 4.47 17.38 -23.80
N PRO A 592 4.39 18.41 -24.68
CA PRO A 592 3.87 18.21 -26.01
C PRO A 592 4.87 17.41 -26.86
N PHE A 593 4.37 16.55 -27.75
CA PHE A 593 5.17 15.68 -28.61
C PHE A 593 6.16 14.79 -27.85
N LEU A 594 5.74 14.30 -26.68
CA LEU A 594 6.58 13.47 -25.82
C LEU A 594 7.14 12.22 -26.53
N GLN A 595 6.38 11.63 -27.45
CA GLN A 595 6.80 10.45 -28.23
C GLN A 595 8.03 10.71 -29.13
N ASN A 596 8.32 11.96 -29.46
CA ASN A 596 9.45 12.34 -30.30
C ASN A 596 10.72 12.64 -29.48
N ASP A 597 10.60 12.70 -28.15
CA ASP A 597 11.70 13.02 -27.24
C ASP A 597 12.37 11.74 -26.71
N ASP A 598 13.69 11.83 -26.55
CA ASP A 598 14.41 10.79 -25.80
C ASP A 598 14.00 10.79 -24.32
N ALA A 599 13.94 9.59 -23.72
CA ALA A 599 13.52 9.42 -22.32
C ALA A 599 14.36 10.28 -21.35
N ASN A 600 15.67 10.39 -21.58
CA ASN A 600 16.56 11.19 -20.73
C ASN A 600 16.18 12.69 -20.76
N ARG A 601 15.84 13.21 -21.95
CA ARG A 601 15.43 14.61 -22.08
C ARG A 601 14.00 14.86 -21.59
N ALA A 602 13.11 13.90 -21.73
CA ALA A 602 11.78 13.94 -21.12
C ALA A 602 11.85 13.99 -19.58
N LEU A 603 12.74 13.22 -18.96
CA LEU A 603 13.02 13.26 -17.52
C LEU A 603 13.48 14.65 -17.08
N MET A 604 14.47 15.23 -17.76
CA MET A 604 14.95 16.58 -17.47
C MET A 604 13.83 17.61 -17.64
N GLY A 605 13.06 17.54 -18.71
CA GLY A 605 11.95 18.45 -19.00
C GLY A 605 10.84 18.38 -17.95
N SER A 606 10.43 17.18 -17.53
CA SER A 606 9.41 17.01 -16.48
C SER A 606 9.88 17.58 -15.14
N ASN A 607 11.15 17.38 -14.79
CA ASN A 607 11.74 17.95 -13.57
C ASN A 607 11.85 19.48 -13.64
N MET A 608 12.21 20.05 -14.80
CA MET A 608 12.31 21.49 -14.98
C MET A 608 10.96 22.20 -14.94
N GLN A 609 9.87 21.62 -15.41
CA GLN A 609 8.51 22.18 -15.28
C GLN A 609 8.16 22.49 -13.82
N ARG A 610 8.59 21.69 -12.87
CA ARG A 610 8.35 21.88 -11.43
C ARG A 610 9.14 23.04 -10.82
N GLN A 611 10.16 23.55 -11.51
CA GLN A 611 11.04 24.63 -11.04
C GLN A 611 10.63 26.00 -11.59
N ALA A 612 9.61 26.07 -12.44
CA ALA A 612 9.16 27.29 -13.05
C ALA A 612 8.67 28.30 -12.00
N VAL A 613 9.19 29.51 -12.06
CA VAL A 613 8.81 30.64 -11.17
C VAL A 613 7.50 31.24 -11.67
N PRO A 614 6.50 31.52 -10.80
CA PRO A 614 5.28 32.19 -11.21
C PRO A 614 5.56 33.62 -11.65
N LEU A 615 5.16 33.96 -12.88
CA LEU A 615 5.28 35.28 -13.44
C LEU A 615 4.09 36.15 -13.08
N MET A 616 4.27 37.48 -13.12
CA MET A 616 3.17 38.44 -12.91
C MET A 616 2.08 38.30 -13.98
N MET A 617 2.49 38.11 -15.23
CA MET A 617 1.61 37.89 -16.38
C MET A 617 2.10 36.67 -17.13
N THR A 618 1.34 35.57 -17.04
CA THR A 618 1.63 34.34 -17.73
C THR A 618 0.77 34.19 -18.98
N GLU A 619 1.22 33.38 -19.90
CA GLU A 619 0.48 33.02 -21.12
C GLU A 619 0.20 31.53 -21.16
N SER A 620 -1.01 31.17 -21.57
CA SER A 620 -1.33 29.76 -21.85
C SER A 620 -0.46 29.25 -23.00
N ALA A 621 -0.05 27.97 -22.94
CA ALA A 621 0.74 27.37 -24.00
C ALA A 621 -0.05 27.35 -25.31
N VAL A 622 0.59 27.78 -26.42
CA VAL A 622 -0.01 27.71 -27.75
C VAL A 622 -0.20 26.26 -28.20
N VAL A 623 0.76 25.40 -27.84
CA VAL A 623 0.69 23.96 -28.08
C VAL A 623 0.69 23.24 -26.75
N GLY A 624 -0.35 22.48 -26.48
CA GLY A 624 -0.53 21.76 -25.22
C GLY A 624 -1.07 20.35 -25.45
N THR A 625 -1.22 19.60 -24.37
CA THR A 625 -1.68 18.21 -24.39
C THR A 625 -3.13 18.03 -23.93
N GLY A 626 -3.76 19.10 -23.44
CA GLY A 626 -5.11 19.06 -22.84
C GLY A 626 -5.12 18.69 -21.35
N MET A 627 -3.99 18.38 -20.76
CA MET A 627 -3.87 18.07 -19.32
C MET A 627 -3.81 19.36 -18.46
N GLU A 628 -3.50 20.48 -19.05
CA GLU A 628 -3.25 21.76 -18.37
C GLU A 628 -4.47 22.24 -17.57
N ALA A 629 -5.65 22.21 -18.17
CA ALA A 629 -6.89 22.64 -17.50
C ALA A 629 -7.23 21.76 -16.28
N LYS A 630 -7.13 20.45 -16.45
CA LYS A 630 -7.40 19.50 -15.36
C LYS A 630 -6.40 19.64 -14.23
N ALA A 631 -5.13 19.80 -14.55
CA ALA A 631 -4.10 19.97 -13.53
C ALA A 631 -4.25 21.30 -12.77
N ALA A 632 -4.63 22.38 -13.42
CA ALA A 632 -4.89 23.67 -12.78
C ALA A 632 -6.06 23.58 -11.77
N VAL A 633 -7.15 22.91 -12.14
CA VAL A 633 -8.30 22.74 -11.25
C VAL A 633 -7.98 21.79 -10.09
N ASP A 634 -7.35 20.65 -10.36
CA ASP A 634 -7.05 19.62 -9.36
C ASP A 634 -5.96 20.05 -8.36
N SER A 635 -5.07 20.96 -8.75
CA SER A 635 -4.06 21.52 -7.84
C SER A 635 -4.64 22.41 -6.73
N GLY A 636 -5.87 22.90 -6.91
CA GLY A 636 -6.56 23.74 -5.93
C GLY A 636 -6.09 25.18 -5.86
N VAL A 637 -5.24 25.65 -6.80
CA VAL A 637 -4.78 27.05 -6.84
C VAL A 637 -5.78 27.99 -7.51
N CYS A 638 -6.63 27.46 -8.38
CA CYS A 638 -7.73 28.18 -8.99
C CYS A 638 -8.97 28.17 -8.08
N VAL A 639 -9.67 29.28 -7.99
CA VAL A 639 -10.97 29.33 -7.31
C VAL A 639 -12.04 28.84 -8.26
N VAL A 640 -12.81 27.84 -7.81
CA VAL A 640 -13.82 27.15 -8.60
C VAL A 640 -15.20 27.39 -8.01
N ALA A 641 -16.21 27.61 -8.85
CA ALA A 641 -17.60 27.79 -8.42
C ALA A 641 -18.13 26.48 -7.79
N LYS A 642 -18.75 26.57 -6.62
CA LYS A 642 -19.34 25.42 -5.90
C LYS A 642 -20.69 25.02 -6.50
N ARG A 643 -21.46 26.00 -6.98
CA ARG A 643 -22.83 25.85 -7.49
C ARG A 643 -23.02 26.72 -8.72
N ASP A 644 -24.04 26.38 -9.51
CA ASP A 644 -24.50 27.24 -10.62
C ASP A 644 -25.06 28.53 -10.07
N GLY A 645 -24.73 29.66 -10.73
CA GLY A 645 -25.25 30.94 -10.28
C GLY A 645 -24.75 32.11 -11.13
N VAL A 646 -25.18 33.31 -10.74
CA VAL A 646 -24.83 34.57 -11.39
C VAL A 646 -23.90 35.38 -10.50
N VAL A 647 -22.83 35.91 -11.07
CA VAL A 647 -21.88 36.77 -10.37
C VAL A 647 -22.54 38.08 -10.02
N GLU A 648 -22.71 38.37 -8.74
CA GLU A 648 -23.32 39.59 -8.24
C GLU A 648 -22.33 40.74 -8.20
N TYR A 649 -21.10 40.45 -7.71
CA TYR A 649 -20.00 41.37 -7.81
C TYR A 649 -18.62 40.59 -7.86
N SER A 650 -17.66 41.20 -8.45
CA SER A 650 -16.28 40.70 -8.53
C SER A 650 -15.33 41.87 -8.26
N ASN A 651 -14.47 41.73 -7.27
CA ASN A 651 -13.41 42.65 -6.95
C ASN A 651 -12.10 41.94 -6.68
N SER A 652 -11.02 42.65 -6.38
CA SER A 652 -9.68 42.07 -6.20
C SER A 652 -9.57 41.14 -4.99
N THR A 653 -10.45 41.22 -4.02
CA THR A 653 -10.39 40.45 -2.75
C THR A 653 -11.49 39.39 -2.61
N GLU A 654 -12.61 39.60 -3.32
CA GLU A 654 -13.78 38.73 -3.21
C GLU A 654 -14.55 38.61 -4.53
N VAL A 655 -15.10 37.44 -4.75
CA VAL A 655 -16.11 37.20 -5.79
C VAL A 655 -17.36 36.64 -5.11
N CYS A 656 -18.53 37.23 -5.40
CA CYS A 656 -19.79 36.77 -4.87
C CYS A 656 -20.65 36.22 -5.99
N VAL A 657 -21.07 34.98 -5.85
CA VAL A 657 -21.97 34.28 -6.76
C VAL A 657 -23.32 34.01 -6.04
N ARG A 658 -24.43 34.45 -6.64
CA ARG A 658 -25.73 34.11 -6.16
C ARG A 658 -26.18 32.82 -6.82
N ALA A 659 -26.40 31.79 -6.00
CA ALA A 659 -26.82 30.47 -6.47
C ALA A 659 -28.21 30.50 -7.10
N ASP A 660 -28.38 29.78 -8.19
CA ASP A 660 -29.68 29.68 -8.90
C ASP A 660 -30.73 28.85 -8.14
N GLU A 661 -30.27 27.87 -7.35
CA GLU A 661 -31.16 26.94 -6.63
C GLU A 661 -31.98 27.63 -5.52
N ASP A 662 -31.32 28.38 -4.65
CA ASP A 662 -31.88 28.91 -3.41
C ASP A 662 -31.70 30.43 -3.24
N GLY A 663 -31.04 31.09 -4.19
CA GLY A 663 -30.74 32.51 -4.13
C GLY A 663 -29.75 32.91 -3.05
N THR A 664 -29.12 31.95 -2.36
CA THR A 664 -28.06 32.23 -1.37
C THR A 664 -26.80 32.74 -2.03
N LYS A 665 -25.99 33.48 -1.25
CA LYS A 665 -24.74 34.06 -1.74
C LYS A 665 -23.56 33.21 -1.32
N ASP A 666 -22.79 32.77 -2.30
CA ASP A 666 -21.48 32.15 -2.09
C ASP A 666 -20.38 33.21 -2.25
N VAL A 667 -19.65 33.50 -1.19
CA VAL A 667 -18.54 34.44 -1.20
C VAL A 667 -17.21 33.67 -1.27
N TYR A 668 -16.42 34.01 -2.27
CA TYR A 668 -15.08 33.44 -2.51
C TYR A 668 -14.03 34.48 -2.22
N HIS A 669 -13.15 34.22 -1.26
CA HIS A 669 -12.03 35.07 -0.92
C HIS A 669 -10.85 34.82 -1.86
N ILE A 670 -10.23 35.89 -2.35
CA ILE A 670 -9.13 35.88 -3.29
C ILE A 670 -7.82 36.18 -2.56
N ILE A 671 -6.82 35.32 -2.71
CA ILE A 671 -5.50 35.48 -2.10
C ILE A 671 -4.71 36.51 -2.91
N LYS A 672 -4.19 37.54 -2.22
CA LYS A 672 -3.42 38.61 -2.84
C LYS A 672 -1.99 38.64 -2.31
N PHE A 673 -1.02 38.54 -3.20
CA PHE A 673 0.41 38.75 -2.96
C PHE A 673 0.98 38.03 -1.72
N ALA A 674 0.51 36.82 -1.47
CA ALA A 674 0.99 35.99 -0.37
C ALA A 674 2.37 35.41 -0.70
N ARG A 675 3.16 35.13 0.34
CA ARG A 675 4.46 34.49 0.18
C ARG A 675 4.29 32.96 0.16
N SER A 676 4.91 32.28 -0.81
CA SER A 676 5.03 30.82 -0.83
C SER A 676 6.16 30.32 0.08
N ASN A 677 6.25 29.02 0.28
CA ASN A 677 7.34 28.39 1.03
C ASN A 677 8.72 28.70 0.44
N GLN A 678 8.85 28.83 -0.88
CA GLN A 678 10.09 29.16 -1.58
C GLN A 678 10.30 30.66 -1.73
N GLY A 679 9.45 31.49 -1.15
CA GLY A 679 9.54 32.92 -1.22
C GLY A 679 8.97 33.56 -2.49
N ASN A 680 8.29 32.80 -3.34
CA ASN A 680 7.61 33.30 -4.54
C ASN A 680 6.30 34.00 -4.19
N CYS A 681 5.81 34.82 -5.12
CA CYS A 681 4.52 35.51 -4.98
C CYS A 681 3.36 34.60 -5.40
N MET A 682 2.42 34.40 -4.50
CA MET A 682 1.13 33.78 -4.81
C MET A 682 0.05 34.84 -4.91
N ASN A 683 -0.52 35.01 -6.09
CA ASN A 683 -1.53 36.03 -6.37
C ASN A 683 -2.65 35.39 -7.19
N GLN A 684 -3.89 35.56 -6.74
CA GLN A 684 -5.07 35.14 -7.48
C GLN A 684 -5.74 36.34 -8.15
N ARG A 685 -6.28 36.14 -9.35
CA ARG A 685 -6.96 37.17 -10.12
C ARG A 685 -8.31 36.68 -10.58
N PRO A 686 -9.43 37.38 -10.29
CA PRO A 686 -10.74 37.05 -10.84
C PRO A 686 -10.73 37.15 -12.37
N ILE A 687 -11.42 36.20 -13.01
CA ILE A 687 -11.59 36.19 -14.48
C ILE A 687 -13.06 36.40 -14.90
N VAL A 688 -13.98 36.47 -13.94
CA VAL A 688 -15.42 36.67 -14.15
C VAL A 688 -15.82 38.10 -13.78
N PHE A 689 -16.85 38.60 -14.45
CA PHE A 689 -17.39 39.95 -14.26
C PHE A 689 -18.81 39.88 -13.71
N LYS A 690 -19.29 41.00 -13.16
CA LYS A 690 -20.65 41.13 -12.67
C LYS A 690 -21.67 40.84 -13.79
N GLY A 691 -22.59 39.93 -13.51
CA GLY A 691 -23.64 39.49 -14.42
C GLY A 691 -23.31 38.23 -15.22
N ASP A 692 -22.07 37.72 -15.15
CA ASP A 692 -21.70 36.46 -15.78
C ASP A 692 -22.43 35.32 -15.08
N HIS A 693 -22.88 34.33 -15.85
CA HIS A 693 -23.43 33.08 -15.33
C HIS A 693 -22.32 32.04 -15.29
N VAL A 694 -22.08 31.44 -14.12
CA VAL A 694 -21.07 30.41 -13.89
C VAL A 694 -21.72 29.09 -13.52
N LYS A 695 -21.13 28.00 -13.99
CA LYS A 695 -21.54 26.63 -13.65
C LYS A 695 -20.72 26.09 -12.50
N ALA A 696 -21.27 25.11 -11.78
CA ALA A 696 -20.52 24.36 -10.78
C ALA A 696 -19.28 23.70 -11.42
N GLY A 697 -18.10 23.87 -10.79
CA GLY A 697 -16.83 23.37 -11.32
C GLY A 697 -16.13 24.31 -12.31
N GLU A 698 -16.72 25.45 -12.69
CA GLU A 698 -16.08 26.44 -13.55
C GLU A 698 -15.10 27.32 -12.74
N VAL A 699 -13.96 27.65 -13.34
CA VAL A 699 -12.93 28.50 -12.72
C VAL A 699 -13.40 29.94 -12.74
N ILE A 700 -13.47 30.57 -11.58
CA ILE A 700 -13.84 31.98 -11.40
C ILE A 700 -12.69 32.91 -11.11
N ALA A 701 -11.57 32.38 -10.63
CA ALA A 701 -10.34 33.15 -10.44
C ALA A 701 -9.12 32.30 -10.75
N ASP A 702 -8.17 32.87 -11.48
CA ASP A 702 -6.87 32.25 -11.76
C ASP A 702 -5.93 32.38 -10.57
N GLY A 703 -5.15 31.32 -10.31
CA GLY A 703 -4.07 31.29 -9.33
C GLY A 703 -2.71 31.69 -9.93
N PRO A 704 -1.63 31.50 -9.16
CA PRO A 704 -0.27 31.69 -9.66
C PRO A 704 0.03 30.70 -10.79
N SER A 705 0.77 31.13 -11.80
CA SER A 705 1.11 30.31 -12.98
C SER A 705 -0.09 29.67 -13.68
N THR A 706 -1.23 30.33 -13.68
CA THR A 706 -2.43 29.90 -14.42
C THR A 706 -2.97 31.06 -15.26
N SER A 707 -3.57 30.74 -16.39
CA SER A 707 -4.23 31.68 -17.28
C SER A 707 -5.47 31.06 -17.89
N GLY A 708 -6.64 31.69 -17.69
CA GLY A 708 -7.91 31.17 -18.20
C GLY A 708 -8.31 29.79 -17.67
N GLY A 709 -7.88 29.43 -16.45
CA GLY A 709 -8.12 28.13 -15.85
C GLY A 709 -7.18 27.00 -16.34
N GLU A 710 -6.15 27.33 -17.10
CA GLU A 710 -5.13 26.39 -17.58
C GLU A 710 -3.78 26.70 -16.92
N ILE A 711 -2.92 25.70 -16.76
CA ILE A 711 -1.56 25.91 -16.30
C ILE A 711 -0.75 26.66 -17.37
N ALA A 712 -0.16 27.78 -16.94
CA ALA A 712 0.69 28.62 -17.74
C ALA A 712 2.01 28.86 -16.98
N LEU A 713 3.01 28.04 -17.24
CA LEU A 713 4.29 28.06 -16.52
C LEU A 713 5.25 29.16 -16.99
N GLY A 714 4.92 29.88 -18.03
CA GLY A 714 5.80 30.92 -18.59
C GLY A 714 5.18 31.70 -19.73
N LYS A 715 5.96 31.96 -20.74
CA LYS A 715 5.63 32.73 -21.96
C LYS A 715 5.81 31.86 -23.20
N ASN A 716 5.33 32.34 -24.34
CA ASN A 716 5.51 31.69 -25.64
C ASN A 716 6.52 32.51 -26.49
N PRO A 717 7.84 32.43 -26.24
CA PRO A 717 8.83 33.14 -27.02
C PRO A 717 9.08 32.46 -28.36
N LEU A 718 9.51 33.24 -29.34
CA LEU A 718 10.04 32.71 -30.60
C LEU A 718 11.44 32.16 -30.36
N ILE A 719 11.68 30.88 -30.71
CA ILE A 719 12.96 30.19 -30.49
C ILE A 719 13.62 29.88 -31.81
N GLY A 720 14.90 30.23 -31.92
CA GLY A 720 15.77 29.82 -33.03
C GLY A 720 16.73 28.73 -32.61
N PHE A 721 16.77 27.63 -33.35
CA PHE A 721 17.68 26.50 -33.12
C PHE A 721 18.91 26.65 -34.03
N MET A 722 20.00 27.15 -33.47
CA MET A 722 21.27 27.31 -34.17
C MET A 722 22.43 27.38 -33.20
N THR A 723 23.65 27.17 -33.66
CA THR A 723 24.85 27.51 -32.91
C THR A 723 25.13 29.00 -32.96
N TRP A 724 25.49 29.61 -31.82
CA TRP A 724 25.83 31.05 -31.75
C TRP A 724 27.15 31.29 -31.04
N GLU A 725 28.22 31.35 -31.76
CA GLU A 725 29.57 31.68 -31.28
C GLU A 725 30.03 30.94 -30.02
N GLY A 726 29.49 29.76 -29.78
CA GLY A 726 29.75 28.90 -28.60
C GLY A 726 29.03 29.34 -27.32
N TYR A 727 28.30 30.43 -27.29
CA TYR A 727 27.61 30.93 -26.11
C TYR A 727 26.37 30.09 -25.71
N ASN A 728 25.88 29.24 -26.59
CA ASN A 728 24.79 28.29 -26.33
C ASN A 728 25.25 26.83 -26.31
N TYR A 729 26.52 26.61 -25.90
CA TYR A 729 27.10 25.28 -25.75
C TYR A 729 26.39 24.50 -24.61
N GLU A 730 26.12 23.22 -24.85
CA GLU A 730 25.35 22.34 -23.97
C GLU A 730 23.94 22.89 -23.69
N ASP A 731 23.58 23.10 -22.41
CA ASP A 731 22.27 23.58 -21.97
C ASP A 731 22.18 25.11 -21.86
N ALA A 732 23.20 25.86 -22.35
CA ALA A 732 23.20 27.32 -22.34
C ALA A 732 22.21 27.87 -23.36
N VAL A 733 21.58 28.98 -23.04
CA VAL A 733 20.56 29.67 -23.85
C VAL A 733 20.93 31.15 -23.96
N LEU A 734 20.72 31.70 -25.15
CA LEU A 734 20.81 33.15 -25.38
C LEU A 734 19.41 33.77 -25.41
N LEU A 735 19.25 34.89 -24.77
CA LEU A 735 18.01 35.67 -24.73
C LEU A 735 18.18 36.98 -25.47
N SER A 736 17.12 37.46 -26.15
CA SER A 736 17.06 38.78 -26.72
C SER A 736 16.99 39.85 -25.64
N GLU A 737 17.71 40.97 -25.80
CA GLU A 737 17.67 42.13 -24.91
C GLU A 737 16.25 42.71 -24.76
N ARG A 738 15.40 42.59 -25.78
CA ARG A 738 13.99 42.99 -25.74
C ARG A 738 13.24 42.34 -24.57
N LEU A 739 13.52 41.08 -24.26
CA LEU A 739 12.84 40.35 -23.16
C LEU A 739 13.14 40.98 -21.79
N VAL A 740 14.31 41.59 -21.64
CA VAL A 740 14.70 42.34 -20.45
C VAL A 740 14.08 43.74 -20.44
N GLN A 741 14.09 44.43 -21.58
CA GLN A 741 13.54 45.79 -21.71
C GLN A 741 12.02 45.83 -21.49
N ASP A 742 11.30 44.84 -21.99
CA ASP A 742 9.84 44.74 -21.89
C ASP A 742 9.37 44.01 -20.60
N ASP A 743 10.29 43.68 -19.69
CA ASP A 743 10.00 42.93 -18.43
C ASP A 743 9.15 41.70 -18.66
N VAL A 744 9.41 40.93 -19.71
CA VAL A 744 8.58 39.79 -20.15
C VAL A 744 8.52 38.71 -19.10
N TYR A 745 9.59 38.46 -18.37
CA TYR A 745 9.72 37.42 -17.35
C TYR A 745 9.67 37.95 -15.90
N THR A 746 9.09 39.08 -15.66
CA THR A 746 8.87 39.65 -14.31
C THR A 746 7.75 38.94 -13.58
#